data_789d25473d596a3b288e8f97997ed314
#
_entry.id   789d25473d596a3b288e8f97997ed314
#
_cell.length_a   1.000
_cell.length_b   1.000
_cell.length_c   1.000
_cell.angle_alpha   90.00
_cell.angle_beta   90.00
_cell.angle_gamma   90.00
#
_symmetry.space_group_name_H-M   'P 1'
#
loop_
_entity.id
_entity.type
_entity.pdbx_description
1 polymer ?
#
loop_
_entity_poly.entity_id
_entity_poly.type
_entity_poly.pdbx_seq_one_letter_code
_entity_poly.pdbx_strand_id
1 'polypeptide(L)'
;MSSALQVVCLSSLSLIGVVQCQNASSNANHSSSIQDLPSYMQYINATRNDPSPVTLNIDLNDKSARNSTASDLYGLMHEDISHSGDGGIYAELLANRAFQGSNYNSTAIPGFNGSLIGISENPVEATAPVLTAWAPIGEDVRMTLDRLHPVSKALPTAMEIDFPLDADGEVGFQNFGWWGMDVSPQEYQVSFYVLGNYPRNQANLTNFHVSLRSNLTGEVYATSTISDVAVPYIDYLKLSTTLHPNMTAPSSNNTFVVSFDGDQVKGQTYYFGMFSLMPETFMDTRNDLRKDIAEAFYDMKPSFLRFPGGNNLEGLSPQQRWKWWETLGPLVDRPGRVGDWGYYNTQGLGLMEYLQWTEDMDIERMLAVYAGFSLDVYGQSGASYPEDQMHVILQEALDELEFCMGNTSTYWGARRAALGHPEPFPIKYVEIGNEDWFSSTYSYRWPYLYNGLKEAYPDIQYISSAYDENEYYNISIPAGEVWDTHHYEEPSYFIRNFDFYDHWQERTNNSGVEVSLGEYSAIQIDTPSGIVNYSFPADLHIFYPRLVSALAEGVYLLGMERNPNVCKFASFAPSLQDLNWYNWTPDMIAFDADPSHTVLSASYWQQWLFAHYRGHETLPVTNTEGDFNPLFWVATIDNEKNAVYVKVINTLNTSVPLTVNMPQKYQSINGTILTGADLNSYNYIYNQTEVVPKPINFTNAPVTYSSSSNGTFQWDVPRYSLNVLEFGL
;
A
#
# COMPACT_ATOMS: atom_id res chain seq x y z
N MET A 1 -1.64 -27.30 37.50
CA MET A 1 -0.32 -27.39 36.85
C MET A 1 -0.51 -26.88 35.49
N SER A 2 -0.33 -25.77 35.43
CA SER A 2 -0.31 -24.53 34.72
C SER A 2 0.96 -24.42 33.87
N SER A 3 0.75 -23.76 32.73
CA SER A 3 1.74 -23.03 31.96
C SER A 3 2.87 -23.82 31.30
N ALA A 4 2.69 -24.06 30.01
CA ALA A 4 3.75 -23.97 29.00
C ALA A 4 3.17 -24.27 27.63
N LEU A 5 2.49 -23.30 27.02
CA LEU A 5 2.22 -23.31 25.55
C LEU A 5 1.86 -21.90 25.10
N GLN A 6 2.83 -21.06 25.15
CA GLN A 6 2.83 -19.78 24.45
C GLN A 6 4.27 -19.32 24.40
N VAL A 7 4.95 -19.59 23.35
CA VAL A 7 6.17 -18.93 22.83
C VAL A 7 6.81 -19.93 21.86
N VAL A 8 6.41 -19.96 20.60
CA VAL A 8 7.24 -20.50 19.49
C VAL A 8 6.73 -20.03 18.11
N CYS A 9 6.00 -18.94 17.95
CA CYS A 9 5.58 -18.52 16.60
C CYS A 9 6.10 -17.17 16.11
N LEU A 10 7.10 -16.59 16.76
CA LEU A 10 7.54 -15.22 16.44
C LEU A 10 9.04 -15.06 16.14
N SER A 11 9.79 -16.15 16.01
CA SER A 11 11.26 -16.05 15.89
C SER A 11 11.84 -16.22 14.50
N SER A 12 11.05 -16.53 13.48
CA SER A 12 11.61 -16.82 12.14
C SER A 12 11.65 -15.62 11.20
N LEU A 13 10.72 -14.69 11.28
CA LEU A 13 10.74 -13.47 10.45
C LEU A 13 11.73 -12.40 10.96
N SER A 14 11.98 -12.35 12.26
CA SER A 14 12.92 -11.39 12.85
C SER A 14 14.39 -11.69 12.57
N LEU A 15 14.74 -12.89 12.10
CA LEU A 15 16.13 -13.27 11.83
C LEU A 15 16.60 -12.84 10.43
N ILE A 16 15.70 -12.63 9.48
CA ILE A 16 16.08 -12.34 8.08
C ILE A 16 16.62 -10.92 7.96
N GLY A 17 15.94 -9.94 8.53
CA GLY A 17 16.41 -8.55 8.50
C GLY A 17 17.72 -8.33 9.25
N VAL A 18 17.89 -9.01 10.41
CA VAL A 18 19.09 -8.84 11.24
C VAL A 18 20.34 -9.48 10.65
N VAL A 19 20.21 -10.62 9.95
CA VAL A 19 21.40 -11.30 9.36
C VAL A 19 21.91 -10.57 8.12
N GLN A 20 21.03 -9.98 7.32
CA GLN A 20 21.45 -9.24 6.11
C GLN A 20 22.03 -7.86 6.45
N CYS A 21 21.42 -7.12 7.38
CA CYS A 21 22.02 -5.87 7.88
C CYS A 21 23.34 -6.09 8.63
N GLN A 22 23.52 -7.19 9.36
CA GLN A 22 24.79 -7.47 10.02
C GLN A 22 25.91 -7.82 9.04
N ASN A 23 25.60 -8.43 7.91
CA ASN A 23 26.60 -8.71 6.88
C ASN A 23 26.97 -7.48 6.05
N ALA A 24 26.04 -6.54 5.87
CA ALA A 24 26.35 -5.24 5.25
C ALA A 24 27.19 -4.34 6.19
N SER A 25 26.92 -4.40 7.50
CA SER A 25 27.69 -3.60 8.48
C SER A 25 29.07 -4.17 8.84
N SER A 26 29.36 -5.44 8.56
CA SER A 26 30.65 -6.05 8.93
C SER A 26 31.80 -5.73 7.99
N ASN A 27 31.53 -5.14 6.80
CA ASN A 27 32.57 -4.69 5.88
C ASN A 27 32.76 -3.15 5.86
N ALA A 28 31.92 -2.40 6.54
CA ALA A 28 32.09 -0.96 6.71
C ALA A 28 32.94 -0.65 7.96
N ASN A 29 34.19 -1.10 7.96
CA ASN A 29 35.21 -0.50 8.83
C ASN A 29 35.70 0.82 8.20
N HIS A 30 34.80 1.73 7.91
CA HIS A 30 35.12 3.13 7.80
C HIS A 30 34.54 3.83 9.04
N SER A 31 35.38 3.96 10.07
CA SER A 31 35.26 5.07 10.99
C SER A 31 35.57 6.33 10.18
N SER A 32 34.62 6.81 9.39
CA SER A 32 34.70 8.17 8.90
C SER A 32 34.73 9.07 10.14
N SER A 33 35.85 9.74 10.36
CA SER A 33 35.88 10.80 11.36
C SER A 33 34.85 11.84 10.93
N ILE A 34 34.24 12.56 11.89
CA ILE A 34 33.32 13.68 11.61
C ILE A 34 33.90 14.67 10.59
N GLN A 35 35.20 14.64 10.36
CA GLN A 35 35.93 15.46 9.38
C GLN A 35 35.76 15.02 7.93
N ASP A 36 35.30 13.78 7.66
CA ASP A 36 35.11 13.23 6.31
C ASP A 36 33.66 13.39 5.80
N LEU A 37 32.76 13.95 6.64
CA LEU A 37 31.43 14.29 6.19
C LEU A 37 31.47 15.46 5.21
N PRO A 38 30.68 15.43 4.12
CA PRO A 38 30.53 16.56 3.23
C PRO A 38 30.23 17.84 4.00
N SER A 39 30.68 19.00 3.49
CA SER A 39 30.57 20.27 4.20
C SER A 39 29.15 20.63 4.65
N TYR A 40 28.15 20.18 3.93
CA TYR A 40 26.73 20.34 4.28
C TYR A 40 26.28 19.48 5.47
N MET A 41 26.84 18.29 5.66
CA MET A 41 26.56 17.47 6.85
C MET A 41 27.17 18.01 8.12
N GLN A 42 28.28 18.72 8.01
CA GLN A 42 28.92 19.42 9.16
C GLN A 42 28.09 20.63 9.62
N TYR A 43 27.37 21.27 8.70
CA TYR A 43 26.54 22.43 8.97
C TYR A 43 25.31 22.11 9.82
N ILE A 44 24.74 20.93 9.66
CA ILE A 44 23.54 20.48 10.36
C ILE A 44 23.74 20.33 11.87
N ASN A 45 24.95 19.97 12.33
CA ASN A 45 25.23 19.73 13.74
C ASN A 45 25.51 21.00 14.56
N ALA A 46 25.72 22.13 13.93
CA ALA A 46 26.32 23.30 14.62
C ALA A 46 25.32 24.36 15.10
N THR A 47 24.12 24.52 14.50
CA THR A 47 23.37 25.78 14.73
C THR A 47 21.84 25.69 14.77
N ARG A 48 21.23 24.53 14.80
CA ARG A 48 19.77 24.37 14.63
C ARG A 48 18.89 24.79 15.81
N ASN A 49 19.44 25.20 16.91
CA ASN A 49 18.69 25.69 18.06
C ASN A 49 18.58 27.23 18.09
N ASP A 50 19.03 27.90 17.04
CA ASP A 50 18.97 29.37 16.94
C ASP A 50 17.69 29.79 16.20
N PRO A 51 16.75 30.51 16.87
CA PRO A 51 15.53 31.02 16.25
C PRO A 51 15.77 32.30 15.45
N SER A 52 16.96 32.49 14.88
CA SER A 52 17.28 33.68 14.09
C SER A 52 16.31 33.91 12.95
N PRO A 53 15.96 35.15 12.62
CA PRO A 53 15.06 35.46 11.51
C PRO A 53 15.59 34.92 10.19
N VAL A 54 14.67 34.42 9.34
CA VAL A 54 14.96 33.94 7.98
C VAL A 54 14.30 34.86 6.96
N THR A 55 15.06 35.28 5.94
CA THR A 55 14.54 36.09 4.84
C THR A 55 14.67 35.37 3.52
N LEU A 56 13.52 35.04 2.91
CA LEU A 56 13.42 34.41 1.59
C LEU A 56 13.13 35.47 0.53
N ASN A 57 13.99 35.57 -0.48
CA ASN A 57 13.78 36.41 -1.63
C ASN A 57 13.44 35.55 -2.84
N ILE A 58 12.18 35.59 -3.25
CA ILE A 58 11.67 34.81 -4.36
C ILE A 58 11.87 35.58 -5.66
N ASP A 59 12.48 34.95 -6.67
CA ASP A 59 12.62 35.54 -8.00
C ASP A 59 11.55 35.05 -8.94
N LEU A 60 10.62 35.92 -9.33
CA LEU A 60 9.59 35.63 -10.32
C LEU A 60 10.02 36.02 -11.75
N ASN A 61 11.15 36.70 -11.92
CA ASN A 61 11.58 37.28 -13.20
C ASN A 61 12.51 36.32 -13.97
N ASP A 62 13.35 35.59 -13.28
CA ASP A 62 14.28 34.64 -13.93
C ASP A 62 13.57 33.32 -14.27
N LYS A 63 12.93 33.32 -15.43
CA LYS A 63 12.29 32.09 -15.95
C LYS A 63 13.29 31.01 -16.36
N SER A 64 14.55 31.37 -16.62
CA SER A 64 15.57 30.40 -17.03
C SER A 64 16.10 29.56 -15.88
N ALA A 65 15.91 30.01 -14.66
CA ALA A 65 16.28 29.30 -13.43
C ALA A 65 15.12 28.48 -12.82
N ARG A 66 13.97 28.41 -13.51
CA ARG A 66 12.85 27.58 -13.09
C ARG A 66 12.95 26.18 -13.68
N ASN A 67 12.59 25.19 -12.91
CA ASN A 67 12.44 23.82 -13.39
C ASN A 67 10.96 23.43 -13.30
N SER A 68 10.46 22.75 -14.34
CA SER A 68 9.11 22.18 -14.29
C SER A 68 9.02 21.12 -13.20
N THR A 69 8.06 21.25 -12.31
CA THR A 69 7.78 20.24 -11.29
C THR A 69 7.26 19.00 -11.98
N ALA A 70 7.73 17.83 -11.59
CA ALA A 70 7.19 16.56 -12.09
C ALA A 70 5.68 16.50 -11.81
N SER A 71 4.89 16.24 -12.87
CA SER A 71 3.43 16.10 -12.73
C SER A 71 3.08 14.95 -11.79
N ASP A 72 3.94 13.94 -11.77
CA ASP A 72 3.71 12.65 -11.15
C ASP A 72 4.52 12.49 -9.84
N LEU A 73 4.87 13.60 -9.15
CA LEU A 73 5.79 13.56 -8.02
C LEU A 73 5.22 12.82 -6.79
N TYR A 74 3.95 13.02 -6.45
CA TYR A 74 3.35 12.45 -5.23
C TYR A 74 2.29 11.41 -5.58
N GLY A 75 2.50 10.17 -5.20
CA GLY A 75 1.59 9.09 -5.52
C GLY A 75 1.39 8.10 -4.38
N LEU A 76 0.83 6.97 -4.77
CA LEU A 76 0.54 5.84 -3.90
C LEU A 76 1.43 4.67 -4.25
N MET A 77 1.72 3.85 -3.26
CA MET A 77 2.26 2.52 -3.39
C MET A 77 1.28 1.54 -2.74
N HIS A 78 0.98 0.42 -3.40
CA HIS A 78 0.20 -0.65 -2.81
C HIS A 78 0.95 -1.98 -2.90
N GLU A 79 1.10 -2.58 -1.75
CA GLU A 79 1.53 -3.95 -1.51
C GLU A 79 0.48 -4.61 -0.60
N ASP A 80 0.15 -5.89 -0.81
CA ASP A 80 -0.73 -6.62 0.11
C ASP A 80 0.05 -7.08 1.34
N ILE A 81 0.33 -6.12 2.23
CA ILE A 81 0.93 -6.25 3.56
C ILE A 81 -0.08 -5.79 4.61
N SER A 82 -0.03 -6.33 5.82
CA SER A 82 -0.91 -5.92 6.93
C SER A 82 -2.40 -5.99 6.58
N HIS A 83 -2.80 -6.98 5.78
CA HIS A 83 -4.15 -7.13 5.24
C HIS A 83 -4.66 -5.91 4.47
N SER A 84 -3.76 -5.21 3.79
CA SER A 84 -4.11 -4.03 2.98
C SER A 84 -4.96 -4.37 1.76
N GLY A 85 -4.82 -5.56 1.20
CA GLY A 85 -5.66 -6.08 0.13
C GLY A 85 -6.89 -6.80 0.69
N ASP A 86 -6.77 -8.12 0.89
CA ASP A 86 -7.82 -8.94 1.51
C ASP A 86 -8.06 -8.54 2.98
N GLY A 87 -9.25 -8.04 3.28
CA GLY A 87 -9.62 -7.47 4.58
C GLY A 87 -9.41 -5.96 4.69
N GLY A 88 -8.78 -5.34 3.69
CA GLY A 88 -8.50 -3.91 3.61
C GLY A 88 -9.22 -3.23 2.45
N ILE A 89 -8.46 -2.73 1.48
CA ILE A 89 -9.03 -1.97 0.36
C ILE A 89 -9.90 -2.81 -0.60
N TYR A 90 -9.70 -4.12 -0.68
CA TYR A 90 -10.59 -5.02 -1.40
C TYR A 90 -11.87 -5.20 -0.60
N ALA A 91 -13.01 -4.75 -1.13
CA ALA A 91 -14.26 -4.58 -0.39
C ALA A 91 -14.98 -5.89 0.01
N GLU A 92 -14.46 -7.06 -0.32
CA GLU A 92 -15.04 -8.35 0.07
C GLU A 92 -15.10 -8.51 1.59
N LEU A 93 -16.30 -8.63 2.16
CA LEU A 93 -16.50 -8.70 3.59
C LEU A 93 -16.27 -10.09 4.20
N LEU A 94 -16.31 -11.17 3.40
CA LEU A 94 -16.16 -12.52 3.90
C LEU A 94 -14.71 -12.96 3.95
N ALA A 95 -14.20 -13.22 5.14
CA ALA A 95 -12.88 -13.82 5.32
C ALA A 95 -12.93 -15.31 4.94
N ASN A 96 -11.83 -15.82 4.38
CA ASN A 96 -11.68 -17.23 4.02
C ASN A 96 -12.83 -17.76 3.12
N ARG A 97 -13.27 -16.96 2.16
CA ARG A 97 -14.47 -17.16 1.34
C ARG A 97 -14.42 -18.38 0.40
N ALA A 98 -13.23 -18.87 0.09
CA ALA A 98 -13.01 -19.97 -0.85
C ALA A 98 -12.06 -21.04 -0.31
N PHE A 99 -11.70 -20.97 0.97
CA PHE A 99 -10.82 -21.93 1.66
C PHE A 99 -9.47 -22.12 0.96
N GLN A 100 -8.95 -21.07 0.30
CA GLN A 100 -7.74 -21.11 -0.52
C GLN A 100 -6.51 -21.43 0.32
N GLY A 101 -6.36 -20.83 1.51
CA GLY A 101 -5.28 -21.12 2.42
C GLY A 101 -5.20 -22.56 2.87
N SER A 102 -6.34 -23.28 2.96
CA SER A 102 -6.39 -24.69 3.33
C SER A 102 -5.95 -25.64 2.20
N ASN A 103 -5.79 -25.14 0.99
CA ASN A 103 -5.28 -25.90 -0.16
C ASN A 103 -3.77 -26.07 -0.10
N TYR A 104 -3.11 -25.26 0.69
CA TYR A 104 -1.67 -25.24 0.80
C TYR A 104 -1.20 -26.48 1.57
N ASN A 105 -0.29 -27.24 0.97
CA ASN A 105 0.35 -28.39 1.58
C ASN A 105 1.86 -28.16 1.55
N SER A 106 2.48 -28.11 2.71
CA SER A 106 3.90 -27.89 2.92
C SER A 106 4.81 -28.81 2.11
N THR A 107 4.35 -30.03 1.92
CA THR A 107 5.14 -31.06 1.21
C THR A 107 4.93 -31.01 -0.30
N ALA A 108 4.05 -30.17 -0.80
CA ALA A 108 3.58 -30.19 -2.18
C ALA A 108 3.50 -28.82 -2.84
N ILE A 109 4.45 -27.91 -2.55
CA ILE A 109 4.59 -26.68 -3.34
C ILE A 109 4.93 -27.09 -4.77
N PRO A 110 4.07 -26.85 -5.75
CA PRO A 110 4.33 -27.27 -7.11
C PRO A 110 5.64 -26.65 -7.63
N GLY A 111 6.55 -27.47 -8.10
CA GLY A 111 7.82 -27.02 -8.68
C GLY A 111 8.96 -26.81 -7.68
N PHE A 112 8.71 -26.89 -6.38
CA PHE A 112 9.77 -26.87 -5.39
C PHE A 112 10.40 -28.24 -5.28
N ASN A 113 11.66 -28.36 -5.67
CA ASN A 113 12.31 -29.65 -5.78
C ASN A 113 12.99 -30.03 -4.45
N GLY A 114 12.22 -30.60 -3.56
CA GLY A 114 12.70 -31.51 -2.50
C GLY A 114 13.49 -30.98 -1.34
N SER A 115 14.03 -29.81 -1.37
CA SER A 115 14.67 -29.16 -0.21
C SER A 115 13.75 -28.07 0.34
N LEU A 116 12.55 -28.46 0.65
CA LEU A 116 11.62 -27.65 1.42
C LEU A 116 12.06 -27.56 2.89
N ILE A 117 13.34 -27.64 3.12
CA ILE A 117 13.93 -27.42 4.42
C ILE A 117 13.50 -26.03 4.83
N GLY A 118 12.71 -25.99 5.86
CA GLY A 118 12.16 -24.79 6.36
C GLY A 118 10.67 -24.58 5.97
N ILE A 119 10.23 -24.84 4.76
CA ILE A 119 8.81 -24.72 4.43
C ILE A 119 7.97 -25.79 5.11
N SER A 120 8.51 -27.01 5.30
CA SER A 120 7.86 -28.03 6.13
C SER A 120 7.76 -27.64 7.60
N GLU A 121 8.60 -26.73 8.03
CA GLU A 121 8.62 -26.17 9.37
C GLU A 121 7.98 -24.76 9.41
N ASN A 122 7.59 -24.24 8.23
CA ASN A 122 6.98 -22.93 8.14
C ASN A 122 5.55 -22.98 8.69
N PRO A 123 5.27 -22.30 9.78
CA PRO A 123 3.95 -22.26 10.36
C PRO A 123 2.87 -21.61 9.48
N VAL A 124 3.22 -20.90 8.40
CA VAL A 124 2.24 -20.30 7.48
C VAL A 124 1.23 -21.32 6.99
N GLU A 125 1.70 -22.51 6.66
CA GLU A 125 0.77 -23.60 6.27
C GLU A 125 0.01 -24.19 7.41
N ALA A 126 0.69 -24.35 8.51
CA ALA A 126 0.09 -24.83 9.76
C ALA A 126 -0.85 -23.79 10.37
N THR A 127 -0.70 -22.53 10.01
CA THR A 127 -1.53 -21.42 10.48
C THR A 127 -2.68 -21.09 9.57
N ALA A 128 -2.79 -21.66 8.38
CA ALA A 128 -4.01 -21.55 7.57
C ALA A 128 -5.12 -22.40 8.19
N PRO A 129 -5.90 -21.90 9.15
CA PRO A 129 -6.87 -22.72 9.86
C PRO A 129 -8.00 -23.05 8.92
N VAL A 130 -8.37 -24.28 8.97
CA VAL A 130 -9.23 -24.96 8.01
C VAL A 130 -10.57 -24.24 7.80
N LEU A 131 -11.20 -23.70 8.82
CA LEU A 131 -12.50 -23.01 8.77
C LEU A 131 -12.46 -21.66 9.51
N THR A 132 -11.34 -20.96 9.46
CA THR A 132 -11.24 -19.62 10.06
C THR A 132 -12.38 -18.73 9.58
N ALA A 133 -12.95 -17.96 10.47
CA ALA A 133 -14.10 -17.08 10.29
C ALA A 133 -15.44 -17.78 10.05
N TRP A 134 -15.48 -19.11 9.94
CA TRP A 134 -16.73 -19.87 9.75
C TRP A 134 -17.13 -20.67 11.01
N ALA A 135 -18.42 -20.71 11.29
CA ALA A 135 -18.98 -21.51 12.37
C ALA A 135 -20.35 -22.09 11.99
N PRO A 136 -20.71 -23.31 12.51
CA PRO A 136 -22.01 -23.90 12.29
C PRO A 136 -23.09 -23.18 13.12
N ILE A 137 -24.34 -23.30 12.67
CA ILE A 137 -25.57 -22.91 13.38
C ILE A 137 -26.41 -24.16 13.57
N GLY A 138 -26.87 -24.41 14.79
CA GLY A 138 -27.66 -25.59 15.16
C GLY A 138 -26.84 -26.63 15.90
N GLU A 139 -27.54 -27.43 16.73
CA GLU A 139 -26.94 -28.53 17.50
C GLU A 139 -26.49 -29.66 16.56
N ASP A 140 -25.32 -30.20 16.79
CA ASP A 140 -24.72 -31.32 16.01
C ASP A 140 -24.53 -31.06 14.49
N VAL A 141 -24.71 -29.85 14.01
CA VAL A 141 -24.30 -29.46 12.64
C VAL A 141 -22.79 -29.54 12.53
N ARG A 142 -22.28 -30.30 11.59
CA ARG A 142 -20.86 -30.53 11.39
C ARG A 142 -20.38 -29.87 10.10
N MET A 143 -19.30 -29.09 10.22
CA MET A 143 -18.59 -28.48 9.10
C MET A 143 -17.19 -29.07 8.99
N THR A 144 -16.82 -29.47 7.78
CA THR A 144 -15.46 -29.96 7.47
C THR A 144 -15.03 -29.46 6.10
N LEU A 145 -13.74 -29.58 5.78
CA LEU A 145 -13.27 -29.30 4.43
C LEU A 145 -13.26 -30.58 3.59
N ASP A 146 -13.79 -30.46 2.38
CA ASP A 146 -13.77 -31.50 1.38
C ASP A 146 -12.88 -31.13 0.20
N ARG A 147 -12.11 -32.11 -0.27
CA ARG A 147 -11.24 -32.00 -1.46
C ARG A 147 -11.64 -32.92 -2.59
N LEU A 148 -12.71 -33.68 -2.40
CA LEU A 148 -13.24 -34.59 -3.40
C LEU A 148 -14.26 -33.92 -4.33
N HIS A 149 -14.83 -32.82 -3.86
CA HIS A 149 -15.81 -32.02 -4.59
C HIS A 149 -15.33 -30.58 -4.77
N PRO A 150 -14.29 -30.35 -5.58
CA PRO A 150 -13.74 -29.02 -5.78
C PRO A 150 -14.75 -28.11 -6.48
N VAL A 151 -14.80 -26.82 -6.08
CA VAL A 151 -15.66 -25.84 -6.76
C VAL A 151 -15.18 -25.57 -8.19
N SER A 152 -13.88 -25.54 -8.38
CA SER A 152 -13.22 -25.40 -9.68
C SER A 152 -11.83 -26.05 -9.64
N LYS A 153 -11.13 -26.01 -10.78
CA LYS A 153 -9.73 -26.43 -10.83
C LYS A 153 -8.82 -25.52 -9.98
N ALA A 154 -9.11 -24.23 -9.93
CA ALA A 154 -8.35 -23.24 -9.17
C ALA A 154 -8.70 -23.29 -7.67
N LEU A 155 -9.92 -23.69 -7.33
CA LEU A 155 -10.43 -23.77 -5.96
C LEU A 155 -10.73 -25.22 -5.60
N PRO A 156 -9.71 -26.01 -5.24
CA PRO A 156 -9.84 -27.46 -5.05
C PRO A 156 -10.47 -27.88 -3.73
N THR A 157 -10.85 -26.93 -2.86
CA THR A 157 -11.43 -27.20 -1.55
C THR A 157 -12.82 -26.59 -1.44
N ALA A 158 -13.75 -27.36 -0.90
CA ALA A 158 -15.10 -26.91 -0.55
C ALA A 158 -15.35 -27.09 0.95
N MET A 159 -16.34 -26.43 1.49
CA MET A 159 -16.89 -26.68 2.82
C MET A 159 -17.96 -27.75 2.70
N GLU A 160 -17.77 -28.90 3.35
CA GLU A 160 -18.81 -29.92 3.55
C GLU A 160 -19.57 -29.57 4.82
N ILE A 161 -20.90 -29.56 4.73
CA ILE A 161 -21.79 -29.43 5.87
C ILE A 161 -22.69 -30.66 5.99
N ASP A 162 -22.66 -31.28 7.15
CA ASP A 162 -23.52 -32.44 7.51
C ASP A 162 -24.58 -31.98 8.51
N PHE A 163 -25.84 -32.19 8.18
CA PHE A 163 -26.97 -31.96 9.07
C PHE A 163 -27.37 -33.25 9.81
N PRO A 164 -27.63 -33.18 11.13
CA PRO A 164 -28.04 -34.34 11.90
C PRO A 164 -29.40 -34.88 11.47
N LEU A 165 -29.69 -36.17 11.79
CA LEU A 165 -30.95 -36.83 11.45
C LEU A 165 -32.18 -36.23 12.16
N ASP A 166 -31.96 -35.56 13.24
CA ASP A 166 -32.93 -34.90 14.10
C ASP A 166 -32.84 -33.37 14.06
N ALA A 167 -32.24 -32.82 13.00
CA ALA A 167 -32.20 -31.38 12.81
C ALA A 167 -33.57 -30.75 12.98
N ASP A 168 -33.68 -29.68 13.77
CA ASP A 168 -34.91 -28.96 14.07
C ASP A 168 -34.63 -27.47 14.18
N GLY A 169 -35.61 -26.64 13.87
CA GLY A 169 -35.48 -25.18 13.89
C GLY A 169 -34.48 -24.65 12.85
N GLU A 170 -33.83 -23.55 13.16
CA GLU A 170 -32.86 -22.92 12.28
C GLU A 170 -31.49 -23.64 12.38
N VAL A 171 -30.98 -24.12 11.25
CA VAL A 171 -29.66 -24.73 11.14
C VAL A 171 -28.90 -24.11 9.94
N GLY A 172 -27.56 -24.16 9.94
CA GLY A 172 -26.79 -23.61 8.84
C GLY A 172 -25.34 -23.26 9.23
N PHE A 173 -24.86 -22.14 8.73
CA PHE A 173 -23.51 -21.67 9.01
C PHE A 173 -23.42 -20.14 8.91
N GLN A 174 -22.37 -19.59 9.51
CA GLN A 174 -22.11 -18.15 9.54
C GLN A 174 -20.63 -17.83 9.33
N ASN A 175 -20.39 -16.60 8.83
CA ASN A 175 -19.06 -16.03 8.67
C ASN A 175 -18.95 -14.72 9.46
N PHE A 176 -17.82 -14.55 10.15
CA PHE A 176 -17.58 -13.37 11.04
C PHE A 176 -16.82 -12.23 10.34
N GLY A 177 -16.56 -12.35 9.02
CA GLY A 177 -15.81 -11.35 8.26
C GLY A 177 -14.33 -11.24 8.65
N TRP A 178 -13.76 -10.12 8.29
CA TRP A 178 -12.39 -9.74 8.61
C TRP A 178 -12.37 -9.02 9.97
N TRP A 179 -12.39 -9.81 11.07
CA TRP A 179 -12.53 -9.32 12.47
C TRP A 179 -13.80 -8.48 12.71
N GLY A 180 -14.82 -8.75 11.93
CA GLY A 180 -16.11 -8.06 11.89
C GLY A 180 -16.51 -7.69 10.47
N MET A 181 -17.63 -7.03 10.33
CA MET A 181 -18.10 -6.45 9.08
C MET A 181 -19.02 -5.26 9.34
N ASP A 182 -18.86 -4.20 8.58
CA ASP A 182 -19.83 -3.09 8.61
C ASP A 182 -21.16 -3.52 8.02
N VAL A 183 -22.24 -3.07 8.64
CA VAL A 183 -23.59 -3.22 8.14
C VAL A 183 -24.30 -1.87 8.22
N SER A 184 -24.57 -1.28 7.07
CA SER A 184 -25.17 0.05 6.92
C SER A 184 -26.21 0.04 5.79
N PRO A 185 -27.07 1.06 5.68
CA PRO A 185 -28.08 1.15 4.62
C PRO A 185 -27.45 1.32 3.23
N GLN A 186 -27.21 0.19 2.54
CA GLN A 186 -26.72 0.08 1.18
C GLN A 186 -27.13 -1.28 0.60
N GLU A 187 -26.86 -1.52 -0.68
CA GLU A 187 -27.00 -2.84 -1.28
C GLU A 187 -25.77 -3.71 -1.00
N TYR A 188 -26.00 -4.94 -0.55
CA TYR A 188 -24.98 -5.96 -0.44
C TYR A 188 -25.28 -7.08 -1.44
N GLN A 189 -24.35 -7.32 -2.36
CA GLN A 189 -24.44 -8.40 -3.33
C GLN A 189 -23.90 -9.68 -2.72
N VAL A 190 -24.73 -10.72 -2.70
CA VAL A 190 -24.39 -12.04 -2.16
C VAL A 190 -24.27 -13.04 -3.28
N SER A 191 -23.23 -13.88 -3.26
CA SER A 191 -23.17 -15.08 -4.07
C SER A 191 -22.40 -16.20 -3.39
N PHE A 192 -22.75 -17.45 -3.73
CA PHE A 192 -22.03 -18.65 -3.31
C PHE A 192 -22.36 -19.82 -4.22
N TYR A 193 -21.52 -20.84 -4.17
CA TYR A 193 -21.70 -22.06 -4.95
C TYR A 193 -22.13 -23.22 -4.06
N VAL A 194 -23.07 -24.04 -4.53
CA VAL A 194 -23.61 -25.20 -3.79
C VAL A 194 -23.69 -26.43 -4.66
N LEU A 195 -23.40 -27.59 -4.04
CA LEU A 195 -23.51 -28.94 -4.64
C LEU A 195 -24.14 -29.90 -3.63
N GLY A 196 -25.03 -30.77 -4.07
CA GLY A 196 -25.63 -31.82 -3.24
C GLY A 196 -24.81 -33.12 -3.22
N ASN A 197 -24.96 -33.90 -2.17
CA ASN A 197 -24.31 -35.18 -2.03
C ASN A 197 -25.25 -36.33 -2.47
N TYR A 198 -24.98 -36.97 -3.60
CA TYR A 198 -25.71 -38.14 -4.05
C TYR A 198 -24.93 -39.43 -3.72
N PRO A 199 -25.58 -40.52 -3.25
CA PRO A 199 -27.03 -40.73 -3.03
C PRO A 199 -27.51 -40.37 -1.61
N ARG A 200 -26.72 -39.66 -0.80
CA ARG A 200 -27.06 -39.37 0.60
C ARG A 200 -28.28 -38.47 0.74
N ASN A 201 -28.40 -37.48 -0.12
CA ASN A 201 -29.51 -36.54 -0.11
C ASN A 201 -30.71 -37.16 -0.84
N GLN A 202 -31.81 -37.32 -0.12
CA GLN A 202 -33.05 -37.91 -0.67
C GLN A 202 -34.12 -36.85 -0.97
N ALA A 203 -33.94 -35.64 -0.48
CA ALA A 203 -34.78 -34.51 -0.78
C ALA A 203 -33.91 -33.35 -1.32
N ASN A 204 -34.45 -32.61 -2.27
CA ASN A 204 -33.79 -31.41 -2.74
C ASN A 204 -33.97 -30.28 -1.71
N LEU A 205 -32.87 -29.63 -1.34
CA LEU A 205 -32.91 -28.36 -0.65
C LEU A 205 -33.50 -27.32 -1.59
N THR A 206 -34.54 -26.62 -1.17
CA THR A 206 -35.25 -25.66 -2.04
C THR A 206 -35.11 -24.22 -1.63
N ASN A 207 -34.87 -23.95 -0.34
CA ASN A 207 -34.82 -22.59 0.18
C ASN A 207 -33.54 -22.34 0.93
N PHE A 208 -32.92 -21.19 0.64
CA PHE A 208 -31.73 -20.67 1.31
C PHE A 208 -32.11 -19.34 1.95
N HIS A 209 -32.03 -19.25 3.27
CA HIS A 209 -32.23 -18.01 3.99
C HIS A 209 -30.88 -17.34 4.21
N VAL A 210 -30.73 -16.14 3.69
CA VAL A 210 -29.49 -15.35 3.78
C VAL A 210 -29.76 -14.12 4.61
N SER A 211 -28.89 -13.81 5.58
CA SER A 211 -29.10 -12.64 6.45
C SER A 211 -27.80 -12.04 6.96
N LEU A 212 -27.88 -10.76 7.32
CA LEU A 212 -26.88 -10.04 8.11
C LEU A 212 -27.43 -9.84 9.53
N ARG A 213 -26.63 -10.23 10.53
CA ARG A 213 -27.09 -10.23 11.94
C ARG A 213 -26.00 -9.69 12.88
N SER A 214 -26.46 -9.14 14.01
CA SER A 214 -25.58 -8.88 15.12
C SER A 214 -25.04 -10.19 15.72
N ASN A 215 -23.74 -10.33 15.82
CA ASN A 215 -23.12 -11.47 16.52
C ASN A 215 -23.35 -11.40 18.04
N LEU A 216 -23.65 -10.21 18.59
CA LEU A 216 -23.86 -10.01 20.02
C LEU A 216 -25.30 -10.31 20.46
N THR A 217 -26.29 -9.90 19.66
CA THR A 217 -27.69 -9.92 20.06
C THR A 217 -28.56 -10.86 19.22
N GLY A 218 -28.06 -11.29 18.06
CA GLY A 218 -28.83 -12.02 17.07
C GLY A 218 -29.82 -11.17 16.27
N GLU A 219 -29.82 -9.84 16.48
CA GLU A 219 -30.69 -8.92 15.72
C GLU A 219 -30.42 -9.04 14.22
N VAL A 220 -31.48 -9.15 13.45
CA VAL A 220 -31.41 -9.27 11.99
C VAL A 220 -31.54 -7.91 11.34
N TYR A 221 -30.51 -7.48 10.61
CA TYR A 221 -30.48 -6.18 9.92
C TYR A 221 -31.04 -6.29 8.49
N ALA A 222 -30.80 -7.41 7.83
CA ALA A 222 -31.32 -7.69 6.50
C ALA A 222 -31.51 -9.19 6.32
N THR A 223 -32.49 -9.57 5.50
CA THR A 223 -32.73 -10.97 5.13
C THR A 223 -33.22 -11.07 3.70
N SER A 224 -32.86 -12.17 3.04
CA SER A 224 -33.36 -12.56 1.72
C SER A 224 -33.55 -14.07 1.68
N THR A 225 -34.45 -14.55 0.82
CA THR A 225 -34.68 -15.99 0.61
C THR A 225 -34.56 -16.31 -0.87
N ILE A 226 -33.65 -17.22 -1.21
CA ILE A 226 -33.56 -17.81 -2.54
C ILE A 226 -34.42 -19.09 -2.52
N SER A 227 -35.56 -19.03 -3.21
CA SER A 227 -36.56 -20.11 -3.17
C SER A 227 -36.55 -20.95 -4.43
N ASP A 228 -37.17 -22.12 -4.35
CA ASP A 228 -37.40 -23.05 -5.47
C ASP A 228 -36.13 -23.52 -6.18
N VAL A 229 -35.05 -23.67 -5.43
CA VAL A 229 -33.75 -24.12 -5.95
C VAL A 229 -33.71 -25.64 -6.03
N ALA A 230 -33.36 -26.18 -7.19
CA ALA A 230 -33.01 -27.57 -7.38
C ALA A 230 -31.48 -27.73 -7.31
N VAL A 231 -30.94 -28.11 -6.16
CA VAL A 231 -29.50 -28.29 -5.98
C VAL A 231 -28.99 -29.49 -6.80
N PRO A 232 -28.04 -29.29 -7.72
CA PRO A 232 -27.52 -30.39 -8.54
C PRO A 232 -26.54 -31.28 -7.77
N TYR A 233 -26.18 -32.43 -8.35
CA TYR A 233 -25.29 -33.44 -7.77
C TYR A 233 -24.00 -33.67 -8.58
N ILE A 234 -23.80 -32.92 -9.67
CA ILE A 234 -22.64 -33.11 -10.57
C ILE A 234 -21.80 -31.87 -10.63
N ASP A 235 -22.42 -30.74 -10.94
CA ASP A 235 -21.76 -29.48 -11.09
C ASP A 235 -22.27 -28.47 -10.04
N TYR A 236 -21.44 -27.60 -9.56
CA TYR A 236 -21.87 -26.56 -8.64
C TYR A 236 -22.86 -25.58 -9.29
N LEU A 237 -23.86 -25.22 -8.54
CA LEU A 237 -24.80 -24.15 -8.87
C LEU A 237 -24.39 -22.88 -8.17
N LYS A 238 -24.17 -21.78 -8.93
CA LYS A 238 -24.02 -20.46 -8.35
C LYS A 238 -25.38 -19.90 -7.99
N LEU A 239 -25.55 -19.51 -6.72
CA LEU A 239 -26.69 -18.77 -6.22
C LEU A 239 -26.30 -17.32 -5.94
N SER A 240 -27.24 -16.41 -6.13
CA SER A 240 -27.04 -14.98 -5.84
C SER A 240 -28.32 -14.35 -5.32
N THR A 241 -28.15 -13.37 -4.45
CA THR A 241 -29.23 -12.53 -3.93
C THR A 241 -28.67 -11.20 -3.48
N THR A 242 -29.53 -10.26 -3.10
CA THR A 242 -29.16 -8.98 -2.50
C THR A 242 -29.72 -8.85 -1.09
N LEU A 243 -29.00 -8.13 -0.23
CA LEU A 243 -29.43 -7.76 1.11
C LEU A 243 -29.46 -6.24 1.21
N HIS A 244 -30.50 -5.71 1.85
CA HIS A 244 -30.71 -4.27 2.02
C HIS A 244 -31.02 -3.97 3.49
N PRO A 245 -30.02 -3.75 4.34
CA PRO A 245 -30.24 -3.26 5.69
C PRO A 245 -30.95 -1.89 5.68
N ASN A 246 -31.87 -1.70 6.58
CA ASN A 246 -32.61 -0.45 6.70
C ASN A 246 -32.07 0.49 7.81
N MET A 247 -31.03 0.05 8.50
CA MET A 247 -30.36 0.78 9.58
C MET A 247 -28.88 0.40 9.66
N THR A 248 -28.08 1.30 10.19
CA THR A 248 -26.69 1.02 10.53
C THR A 248 -26.63 0.19 11.80
N ALA A 249 -25.86 -0.90 11.79
CA ALA A 249 -25.58 -1.71 12.96
C ALA A 249 -24.81 -0.89 14.00
N PRO A 250 -25.08 -1.11 15.31
CA PRO A 250 -24.41 -0.35 16.37
C PRO A 250 -22.89 -0.64 16.49
N SER A 251 -22.39 -1.67 15.84
CA SER A 251 -20.98 -2.05 15.81
C SER A 251 -20.69 -2.93 14.59
N SER A 252 -19.42 -3.12 14.27
CA SER A 252 -18.95 -4.06 13.24
C SER A 252 -18.96 -5.53 13.69
N ASN A 253 -19.33 -5.84 14.93
CA ASN A 253 -19.42 -7.23 15.39
C ASN A 253 -20.69 -7.92 14.87
N ASN A 254 -20.70 -8.17 13.57
CA ASN A 254 -21.81 -8.73 12.81
C ASN A 254 -21.41 -10.03 12.12
N THR A 255 -22.39 -10.79 11.63
CA THR A 255 -22.20 -12.03 10.92
C THR A 255 -23.06 -12.11 9.65
N PHE A 256 -22.47 -12.70 8.62
CA PHE A 256 -23.19 -13.20 7.45
C PHE A 256 -23.67 -14.60 7.73
N VAL A 257 -24.95 -14.90 7.48
CA VAL A 257 -25.59 -16.18 7.80
C VAL A 257 -26.24 -16.76 6.54
N VAL A 258 -26.01 -18.06 6.32
CA VAL A 258 -26.83 -18.89 5.43
C VAL A 258 -27.48 -19.97 6.27
N SER A 259 -28.82 -19.99 6.32
CA SER A 259 -29.56 -20.91 7.17
C SER A 259 -30.72 -21.61 6.43
N PHE A 260 -31.18 -22.67 7.04
CA PHE A 260 -32.19 -23.56 6.54
C PHE A 260 -33.18 -23.93 7.65
N ASP A 261 -34.39 -24.35 7.25
CA ASP A 261 -35.29 -25.07 8.14
C ASP A 261 -34.71 -26.48 8.37
N GLY A 262 -34.48 -26.87 9.61
CA GLY A 262 -33.91 -28.15 9.97
C GLY A 262 -34.67 -29.34 9.36
N ASP A 263 -36.02 -29.25 9.31
CA ASP A 263 -36.84 -30.29 8.71
C ASP A 263 -36.55 -30.56 7.23
N GLN A 264 -36.04 -29.54 6.48
CA GLN A 264 -35.71 -29.70 5.05
C GLN A 264 -34.36 -30.37 4.82
N VAL A 265 -33.45 -30.35 5.81
CA VAL A 265 -32.06 -30.79 5.64
C VAL A 265 -31.67 -31.99 6.49
N LYS A 266 -32.59 -32.59 7.24
CA LYS A 266 -32.34 -33.74 8.12
C LYS A 266 -31.52 -34.84 7.44
N GLY A 267 -30.36 -35.15 8.02
CA GLY A 267 -29.47 -36.23 7.57
C GLY A 267 -28.83 -35.99 6.21
N GLN A 268 -28.88 -34.78 5.68
CA GLN A 268 -28.33 -34.42 4.38
C GLN A 268 -26.95 -33.82 4.49
N THR A 269 -26.19 -33.87 3.40
CA THR A 269 -24.87 -33.30 3.26
C THR A 269 -24.83 -32.43 2.02
N TYR A 270 -24.24 -31.25 2.13
CA TYR A 270 -24.03 -30.34 1.02
C TYR A 270 -22.59 -29.80 1.03
N TYR A 271 -22.13 -29.40 -0.16
CA TYR A 271 -20.84 -28.79 -0.37
C TYR A 271 -21.03 -27.33 -0.80
N PHE A 272 -20.28 -26.43 -0.19
CA PHE A 272 -20.32 -25.00 -0.48
C PHE A 272 -18.92 -24.46 -0.74
N GLY A 273 -18.82 -23.40 -1.52
CA GLY A 273 -17.56 -22.67 -1.69
C GLY A 273 -17.72 -21.40 -2.50
N MET A 274 -16.64 -20.64 -2.58
CA MET A 274 -16.56 -19.36 -3.27
C MET A 274 -17.73 -18.45 -2.91
N PHE A 275 -17.75 -18.05 -1.65
CA PHE A 275 -18.71 -17.08 -1.13
C PHE A 275 -18.29 -15.66 -1.48
N SER A 276 -19.24 -14.74 -1.52
CA SER A 276 -19.01 -13.31 -1.64
C SER A 276 -20.13 -12.53 -0.99
N LEU A 277 -19.77 -11.51 -0.27
CA LEU A 277 -20.64 -10.46 0.28
C LEU A 277 -20.00 -9.10 -0.02
N MET A 278 -20.38 -8.53 -1.16
CA MET A 278 -19.79 -7.29 -1.64
C MET A 278 -20.73 -6.11 -1.36
N PRO A 279 -20.30 -5.10 -0.59
CA PRO A 279 -21.04 -3.85 -0.42
C PRO A 279 -20.96 -2.99 -1.69
N GLU A 280 -21.56 -1.80 -1.65
CA GLU A 280 -21.28 -0.78 -2.67
C GLU A 280 -19.80 -0.37 -2.63
N THR A 281 -19.18 -0.27 -3.81
CA THR A 281 -17.75 0.02 -3.96
C THR A 281 -17.48 1.48 -4.33
N PHE A 282 -16.24 1.89 -4.30
CA PHE A 282 -15.82 3.24 -4.67
C PHE A 282 -16.28 3.59 -6.10
N MET A 283 -16.97 4.73 -6.27
CA MET A 283 -17.57 5.20 -7.53
C MET A 283 -18.55 4.24 -8.21
N ASP A 284 -19.00 3.19 -7.51
CA ASP A 284 -19.91 2.14 -8.05
C ASP A 284 -19.39 1.49 -9.33
N THR A 285 -18.09 1.34 -9.45
CA THR A 285 -17.39 0.72 -10.57
C THR A 285 -16.94 -0.70 -10.25
N ARG A 286 -16.33 -1.39 -11.23
CA ARG A 286 -15.80 -2.75 -11.07
C ARG A 286 -14.38 -2.78 -10.48
N ASN A 287 -14.00 -1.76 -9.72
CA ASN A 287 -12.71 -1.74 -9.03
C ASN A 287 -12.72 -2.56 -7.75
N ASP A 288 -13.90 -2.91 -7.23
CA ASP A 288 -14.11 -3.66 -6.00
C ASP A 288 -13.42 -3.04 -4.77
N LEU A 289 -13.24 -1.69 -4.76
CA LEU A 289 -12.55 -0.97 -3.70
C LEU A 289 -13.50 -0.55 -2.58
N ARG A 290 -13.04 -0.71 -1.35
CA ARG A 290 -13.71 -0.25 -0.14
C ARG A 290 -13.76 1.28 -0.08
N LYS A 291 -14.97 1.83 0.06
CA LYS A 291 -15.24 3.27 -0.09
C LYS A 291 -14.40 4.17 0.79
N ASP A 292 -14.41 3.95 2.09
CA ASP A 292 -13.75 4.84 3.08
C ASP A 292 -12.24 4.98 2.84
N ILE A 293 -11.57 3.87 2.50
CA ILE A 293 -10.14 3.86 2.19
C ILE A 293 -9.87 4.49 0.82
N ALA A 294 -10.65 4.11 -0.20
CA ALA A 294 -10.47 4.62 -1.55
C ALA A 294 -10.79 6.13 -1.65
N GLU A 295 -11.81 6.61 -0.93
CA GLU A 295 -12.13 8.04 -0.82
C GLU A 295 -10.98 8.81 -0.15
N ALA A 296 -10.35 8.26 0.89
CA ALA A 296 -9.18 8.86 1.52
C ALA A 296 -7.99 8.97 0.55
N PHE A 297 -7.73 7.93 -0.24
CA PHE A 297 -6.70 8.00 -1.28
C PHE A 297 -7.04 9.00 -2.37
N TYR A 298 -8.28 9.03 -2.84
CA TYR A 298 -8.72 9.97 -3.86
C TYR A 298 -8.62 11.44 -3.40
N ASP A 299 -9.00 11.72 -2.12
CA ASP A 299 -8.89 13.06 -1.53
C ASP A 299 -7.43 13.53 -1.40
N MET A 300 -6.48 12.61 -1.25
CA MET A 300 -5.06 12.96 -1.22
C MET A 300 -4.55 13.49 -2.56
N LYS A 301 -5.27 13.29 -3.68
CA LYS A 301 -4.89 13.66 -5.04
C LYS A 301 -3.55 13.05 -5.46
N PRO A 302 -3.41 11.75 -5.40
CA PRO A 302 -2.22 11.10 -5.90
C PRO A 302 -2.09 11.29 -7.41
N SER A 303 -0.89 11.24 -7.93
CA SER A 303 -0.63 11.34 -9.37
C SER A 303 -0.32 9.99 -10.01
N PHE A 304 0.05 8.98 -9.22
CA PHE A 304 0.32 7.63 -9.69
C PHE A 304 -0.01 6.58 -8.63
N LEU A 305 -0.10 5.32 -9.06
CA LEU A 305 -0.10 4.14 -8.21
C LEU A 305 1.04 3.21 -8.65
N ARG A 306 1.96 2.88 -7.73
CA ARG A 306 2.96 1.82 -7.86
C ARG A 306 2.35 0.51 -7.39
N PHE A 307 2.22 -0.48 -8.28
CA PHE A 307 1.58 -1.77 -8.02
C PHE A 307 2.12 -2.88 -8.95
N PRO A 308 1.99 -4.14 -8.58
CA PRO A 308 1.71 -4.71 -7.26
C PRO A 308 2.94 -4.61 -6.36
N GLY A 309 3.29 -3.48 -5.87
CA GLY A 309 4.54 -3.15 -5.21
C GLY A 309 5.03 -4.12 -4.13
N GLY A 310 6.22 -3.82 -3.62
CA GLY A 310 6.85 -4.47 -2.46
C GLY A 310 7.29 -5.91 -2.67
N ASN A 311 7.71 -6.55 -1.59
CA ASN A 311 8.20 -7.92 -1.57
C ASN A 311 7.16 -8.94 -2.04
N ASN A 312 5.89 -8.56 -1.94
CA ASN A 312 4.79 -9.44 -2.36
C ASN A 312 4.75 -9.68 -3.89
N LEU A 313 5.44 -8.85 -4.69
CA LEU A 313 5.71 -9.13 -6.11
C LEU A 313 6.61 -10.36 -6.27
N GLU A 314 7.66 -10.45 -5.48
CA GLU A 314 8.74 -11.42 -5.59
C GLU A 314 8.34 -12.81 -5.11
N GLY A 315 7.52 -12.88 -4.06
CA GLY A 315 7.11 -14.11 -3.42
C GLY A 315 8.22 -14.79 -2.63
N LEU A 316 7.84 -15.70 -1.72
CA LEU A 316 8.80 -16.52 -0.94
C LEU A 316 9.56 -17.52 -1.80
N SER A 317 9.09 -17.79 -2.99
CA SER A 317 9.73 -18.64 -3.99
C SER A 317 9.23 -18.27 -5.39
N PRO A 318 9.96 -18.66 -6.45
CA PRO A 318 9.50 -18.43 -7.82
C PRO A 318 8.10 -18.96 -8.14
N GLN A 319 7.64 -19.98 -7.42
CA GLN A 319 6.29 -20.53 -7.57
C GLN A 319 5.23 -19.70 -6.86
N GLN A 320 5.61 -19.02 -5.80
CA GLN A 320 4.72 -18.20 -4.96
C GLN A 320 4.75 -16.72 -5.33
N ARG A 321 5.57 -16.33 -6.33
CA ARG A 321 5.60 -14.95 -6.84
C ARG A 321 4.24 -14.49 -7.34
N TRP A 322 4.03 -13.21 -7.43
CA TRP A 322 2.85 -12.68 -8.10
C TRP A 322 2.87 -13.07 -9.58
N LYS A 323 1.81 -13.75 -10.03
CA LYS A 323 1.62 -14.17 -11.41
C LYS A 323 0.36 -13.49 -11.92
N TRP A 324 0.55 -12.38 -12.60
CA TRP A 324 -0.51 -11.51 -13.04
C TRP A 324 -1.64 -12.25 -13.78
N TRP A 325 -1.33 -13.27 -14.59
CA TRP A 325 -2.33 -14.05 -15.34
C TRP A 325 -3.20 -14.96 -14.44
N GLU A 326 -2.73 -15.33 -13.27
CA GLU A 326 -3.51 -16.08 -12.27
C GLU A 326 -4.51 -15.20 -11.53
N THR A 327 -4.42 -13.88 -11.71
CA THR A 327 -5.32 -12.87 -11.10
C THR A 327 -6.44 -12.44 -12.04
N LEU A 328 -6.48 -12.96 -13.27
CA LEU A 328 -7.44 -12.56 -14.29
C LEU A 328 -8.69 -13.44 -14.34
N GLY A 329 -9.80 -12.84 -14.73
CA GLY A 329 -11.06 -13.56 -14.98
C GLY A 329 -11.91 -13.75 -13.72
N PRO A 330 -12.89 -14.66 -13.78
CA PRO A 330 -13.80 -14.93 -12.67
C PRO A 330 -13.05 -15.40 -11.42
N LEU A 331 -13.51 -15.00 -10.25
CA LEU A 331 -12.88 -15.36 -8.97
C LEU A 331 -12.75 -16.87 -8.74
N VAL A 332 -13.63 -17.67 -9.30
CA VAL A 332 -13.55 -19.16 -9.26
C VAL A 332 -12.36 -19.73 -10.02
N ASP A 333 -11.75 -18.95 -10.90
CA ASP A 333 -10.59 -19.34 -11.70
C ASP A 333 -9.27 -18.81 -11.12
N ARG A 334 -9.31 -18.04 -10.00
CA ARG A 334 -8.15 -17.45 -9.34
C ARG A 334 -7.71 -18.33 -8.17
N PRO A 335 -6.53 -18.98 -8.27
CA PRO A 335 -6.09 -19.92 -7.23
C PRO A 335 -5.70 -19.23 -5.92
N GLY A 336 -5.31 -17.96 -5.97
CA GLY A 336 -4.63 -17.30 -4.86
C GLY A 336 -3.22 -17.83 -4.66
N ARG A 337 -2.52 -17.30 -3.67
CA ARG A 337 -1.15 -17.71 -3.34
C ARG A 337 -0.81 -17.41 -1.89
N VAL A 338 0.20 -18.04 -1.35
CA VAL A 338 0.80 -17.63 -0.08
C VAL A 338 1.55 -16.33 -0.32
N GLY A 339 1.19 -15.27 0.39
CA GLY A 339 1.88 -13.99 0.36
C GLY A 339 3.11 -13.99 1.26
N ASP A 340 3.99 -13.04 1.07
CA ASP A 340 5.25 -12.92 1.81
C ASP A 340 5.05 -12.54 3.27
N TRP A 341 3.92 -11.90 3.56
CA TRP A 341 3.61 -11.34 4.87
C TRP A 341 2.86 -12.29 5.80
N GLY A 342 2.89 -13.61 5.51
CA GLY A 342 2.44 -14.65 6.44
C GLY A 342 0.96 -14.98 6.38
N TYR A 343 0.26 -14.58 5.33
CA TYR A 343 -1.12 -14.95 5.07
C TYR A 343 -1.37 -15.22 3.59
N TYR A 344 -2.52 -15.79 3.30
CA TYR A 344 -2.89 -16.16 1.94
C TYR A 344 -3.56 -14.99 1.22
N ASN A 345 -3.03 -14.60 0.07
CA ASN A 345 -3.65 -13.61 -0.80
C ASN A 345 -4.63 -14.33 -1.74
N THR A 346 -5.89 -13.95 -1.69
CA THR A 346 -6.95 -14.61 -2.48
C THR A 346 -6.89 -14.23 -3.95
N GLN A 347 -6.16 -13.19 -4.30
CA GLN A 347 -6.10 -12.59 -5.62
C GLN A 347 -7.46 -12.00 -6.06
N GLY A 348 -8.31 -11.61 -5.11
CA GLY A 348 -9.53 -10.85 -5.38
C GLY A 348 -9.20 -9.49 -5.99
N LEU A 349 -8.26 -8.78 -5.38
CA LEU A 349 -7.62 -7.61 -5.97
C LEU A 349 -6.52 -8.08 -6.92
N GLY A 350 -6.82 -8.16 -8.21
CA GLY A 350 -5.92 -8.61 -9.26
C GLY A 350 -5.52 -7.49 -10.22
N LEU A 351 -4.82 -7.85 -11.31
CA LEU A 351 -4.31 -6.87 -12.28
C LEU A 351 -5.41 -5.98 -12.86
N MET A 352 -6.58 -6.56 -13.19
CA MET A 352 -7.70 -5.77 -13.74
C MET A 352 -8.23 -4.76 -12.72
N GLU A 353 -8.37 -5.16 -11.48
CA GLU A 353 -8.84 -4.33 -10.39
C GLU A 353 -7.84 -3.18 -10.11
N TYR A 354 -6.53 -3.43 -10.13
CA TYR A 354 -5.51 -2.38 -10.04
C TYR A 354 -5.58 -1.38 -11.20
N LEU A 355 -5.69 -1.88 -12.43
CA LEU A 355 -5.80 -1.03 -13.61
C LEU A 355 -7.09 -0.18 -13.57
N GLN A 356 -8.21 -0.76 -13.14
CA GLN A 356 -9.47 -0.05 -12.97
C GLN A 356 -9.36 1.01 -11.84
N TRP A 357 -8.69 0.68 -10.73
CA TRP A 357 -8.42 1.63 -9.65
C TRP A 357 -7.71 2.89 -10.18
N THR A 358 -6.66 2.69 -10.98
CA THR A 358 -5.93 3.84 -11.56
C THR A 358 -6.77 4.66 -12.55
N GLU A 359 -7.66 4.01 -13.29
CA GLU A 359 -8.56 4.67 -14.23
C GLU A 359 -9.62 5.49 -13.50
N ASP A 360 -10.25 4.92 -12.47
CA ASP A 360 -11.28 5.60 -11.67
C ASP A 360 -10.75 6.82 -10.92
N MET A 361 -9.48 6.78 -10.50
CA MET A 361 -8.82 7.92 -9.85
C MET A 361 -8.15 8.90 -10.83
N ASP A 362 -8.11 8.57 -12.12
CA ASP A 362 -7.41 9.35 -13.17
C ASP A 362 -5.92 9.58 -12.81
N ILE A 363 -5.21 8.49 -12.47
CA ILE A 363 -3.81 8.52 -12.06
C ILE A 363 -2.95 7.62 -12.95
N GLU A 364 -1.65 7.93 -13.02
CA GLU A 364 -0.70 7.17 -13.82
C GLU A 364 -0.43 5.78 -13.21
N ARG A 365 -0.11 4.85 -14.08
CA ARG A 365 0.19 3.46 -13.75
C ARG A 365 1.69 3.24 -13.70
N MET A 366 2.21 2.93 -12.51
CA MET A 366 3.57 2.45 -12.33
C MET A 366 3.49 0.94 -12.09
N LEU A 367 3.64 0.18 -13.16
CA LEU A 367 3.54 -1.27 -13.13
C LEU A 367 4.87 -1.88 -12.72
N ALA A 368 4.89 -2.67 -11.65
CA ALA A 368 6.05 -3.48 -11.28
C ALA A 368 5.97 -4.86 -11.95
N VAL A 369 7.04 -5.27 -12.61
CA VAL A 369 7.15 -6.59 -13.24
C VAL A 369 8.15 -7.47 -12.47
N TYR A 370 7.85 -8.76 -12.35
CA TYR A 370 8.74 -9.70 -11.67
C TYR A 370 10.08 -9.81 -12.39
N ALA A 371 11.18 -9.59 -11.68
CA ALA A 371 12.52 -9.55 -12.26
C ALA A 371 13.31 -10.86 -12.14
N GLY A 372 12.66 -11.97 -11.76
CA GLY A 372 13.32 -13.27 -11.70
C GLY A 372 14.07 -13.55 -10.39
N PHE A 373 13.78 -12.81 -9.32
CA PHE A 373 14.26 -13.04 -7.97
C PHE A 373 13.07 -13.21 -7.02
N SER A 374 13.17 -14.16 -6.10
CA SER A 374 12.19 -14.36 -5.03
C SER A 374 12.91 -14.40 -3.70
N LEU A 375 12.28 -13.80 -2.68
CA LEU A 375 12.79 -13.78 -1.33
C LEU A 375 12.79 -15.20 -0.76
N ASP A 376 13.91 -15.63 -0.20
CA ASP A 376 13.93 -16.84 0.63
C ASP A 376 13.65 -16.45 2.07
N VAL A 377 12.49 -16.85 2.59
CA VAL A 377 12.08 -16.60 3.98
C VAL A 377 13.13 -16.96 5.02
N TYR A 378 14.07 -17.83 4.62
CA TYR A 378 15.08 -18.38 5.52
C TYR A 378 16.45 -17.70 5.42
N GLY A 379 16.51 -16.55 4.76
CA GLY A 379 17.66 -15.65 4.83
C GLY A 379 18.93 -16.19 4.16
N GLN A 380 18.78 -17.01 3.14
CA GLN A 380 19.92 -17.67 2.51
C GLN A 380 20.26 -17.20 1.11
N SER A 381 19.98 -15.96 0.74
CA SER A 381 20.31 -15.38 -0.56
C SER A 381 19.23 -15.39 -1.65
N GLY A 382 18.00 -15.73 -1.31
CA GLY A 382 16.90 -15.75 -2.27
C GLY A 382 17.10 -16.72 -3.43
N ALA A 383 16.05 -16.91 -4.22
CA ALA A 383 16.08 -17.77 -5.40
C ALA A 383 16.00 -16.92 -6.67
N SER A 384 17.06 -16.90 -7.45
CA SER A 384 17.07 -16.23 -8.76
C SER A 384 16.94 -17.22 -9.90
N TYR A 385 16.24 -16.80 -10.95
CA TYR A 385 16.32 -17.51 -12.23
C TYR A 385 17.74 -17.42 -12.79
N PRO A 386 18.30 -18.53 -13.29
CA PRO A 386 19.62 -18.49 -13.93
C PRO A 386 19.59 -17.67 -15.22
N GLU A 387 20.72 -17.09 -15.56
CA GLU A 387 20.86 -16.16 -16.70
C GLU A 387 20.36 -16.76 -18.03
N ASP A 388 20.61 -18.04 -18.27
CA ASP A 388 20.17 -18.74 -19.48
C ASP A 388 18.65 -19.01 -19.54
N GLN A 389 17.90 -18.78 -18.44
CA GLN A 389 16.46 -18.92 -18.36
C GLN A 389 15.73 -17.56 -18.26
N MET A 390 16.44 -16.45 -18.28
CA MET A 390 15.82 -15.11 -18.19
C MET A 390 14.87 -14.81 -19.35
N HIS A 391 14.97 -15.51 -20.47
CA HIS A 391 14.01 -15.40 -21.57
C HIS A 391 12.57 -15.74 -21.17
N VAL A 392 12.37 -16.61 -20.17
CA VAL A 392 11.05 -16.94 -19.64
C VAL A 392 10.45 -15.74 -18.92
N ILE A 393 11.26 -15.10 -18.07
CA ILE A 393 10.81 -13.92 -17.29
C ILE A 393 10.55 -12.72 -18.20
N LEU A 394 11.41 -12.51 -19.19
CA LEU A 394 11.18 -11.46 -20.18
C LEU A 394 9.85 -11.68 -20.93
N GLN A 395 9.53 -12.92 -21.32
CA GLN A 395 8.28 -13.21 -22.02
C GLN A 395 7.08 -12.94 -21.10
N GLU A 396 7.15 -13.30 -19.81
CA GLU A 396 6.09 -13.01 -18.84
C GLU A 396 5.81 -11.50 -18.74
N ALA A 397 6.85 -10.67 -18.67
CA ALA A 397 6.72 -9.21 -18.62
C ALA A 397 6.20 -8.62 -19.95
N LEU A 398 6.64 -9.15 -21.09
CA LEU A 398 6.11 -8.74 -22.39
C LEU A 398 4.63 -9.10 -22.56
N ASP A 399 4.21 -10.26 -22.09
CA ASP A 399 2.82 -10.71 -22.10
C ASP A 399 1.95 -9.82 -21.19
N GLU A 400 2.46 -9.39 -20.04
CA GLU A 400 1.78 -8.47 -19.13
C GLU A 400 1.58 -7.09 -19.76
N LEU A 401 2.62 -6.55 -20.40
CA LEU A 401 2.51 -5.30 -21.14
C LEU A 401 1.59 -5.42 -22.36
N GLU A 402 1.58 -6.57 -23.06
CA GLU A 402 0.60 -6.81 -24.12
C GLU A 402 -0.83 -6.88 -23.55
N PHE A 403 -1.03 -7.48 -22.37
CA PHE A 403 -2.33 -7.46 -21.72
C PHE A 403 -2.79 -6.04 -21.42
N CYS A 404 -1.92 -5.19 -20.90
CA CYS A 404 -2.25 -3.80 -20.59
C CYS A 404 -2.44 -2.97 -21.88
N MET A 405 -1.49 -3.00 -22.81
CA MET A 405 -1.35 -2.04 -23.91
C MET A 405 -1.74 -2.59 -25.28
N GLY A 406 -1.78 -3.91 -25.43
CA GLY A 406 -2.12 -4.56 -26.70
C GLY A 406 -3.55 -4.25 -27.16
N ASN A 407 -3.76 -4.11 -28.47
CA ASN A 407 -5.10 -3.95 -29.01
C ASN A 407 -5.84 -5.29 -29.06
N THR A 408 -7.12 -5.26 -29.37
CA THR A 408 -8.01 -6.44 -29.38
C THR A 408 -7.64 -7.51 -30.42
N SER A 409 -6.67 -7.27 -31.30
CA SER A 409 -6.17 -8.27 -32.25
C SER A 409 -4.97 -9.06 -31.73
N THR A 410 -4.34 -8.63 -30.64
CA THR A 410 -3.28 -9.38 -29.97
C THR A 410 -3.86 -10.43 -29.02
N TYR A 411 -3.07 -11.42 -28.64
CA TYR A 411 -3.55 -12.51 -27.78
C TYR A 411 -4.03 -12.01 -26.41
N TRP A 412 -3.21 -11.25 -25.72
CA TRP A 412 -3.52 -10.77 -24.38
C TRP A 412 -4.47 -9.56 -24.39
N GLY A 413 -4.37 -8.68 -25.41
CA GLY A 413 -5.33 -7.59 -25.60
C GLY A 413 -6.76 -8.10 -25.89
N ALA A 414 -6.90 -9.21 -26.64
CA ALA A 414 -8.19 -9.87 -26.83
C ALA A 414 -8.73 -10.46 -25.51
N ARG A 415 -7.88 -10.98 -24.63
CA ARG A 415 -8.29 -11.49 -23.32
C ARG A 415 -8.75 -10.36 -22.40
N ARG A 416 -8.04 -9.23 -22.37
CA ARG A 416 -8.50 -8.03 -21.67
C ARG A 416 -9.88 -7.60 -22.15
N ALA A 417 -10.07 -7.54 -23.46
CA ALA A 417 -11.37 -7.17 -24.06
C ALA A 417 -12.49 -8.14 -23.65
N ALA A 418 -12.19 -9.44 -23.58
CA ALA A 418 -13.15 -10.47 -23.12
C ALA A 418 -13.52 -10.30 -21.63
N LEU A 419 -12.68 -9.68 -20.83
CA LEU A 419 -12.94 -9.32 -19.43
C LEU A 419 -13.73 -8.00 -19.29
N GLY A 420 -14.09 -7.37 -20.42
CA GLY A 420 -14.97 -6.20 -20.47
C GLY A 420 -14.27 -4.87 -20.71
N HIS A 421 -12.93 -4.88 -20.93
CA HIS A 421 -12.16 -3.68 -21.20
C HIS A 421 -11.43 -3.77 -22.54
N PRO A 422 -12.07 -3.45 -23.66
CA PRO A 422 -11.46 -3.53 -25.00
C PRO A 422 -10.36 -2.48 -25.22
N GLU A 423 -10.45 -1.32 -24.57
CA GLU A 423 -9.47 -0.24 -24.73
C GLU A 423 -8.19 -0.58 -23.96
N PRO A 424 -7.00 -0.25 -24.51
CA PRO A 424 -5.74 -0.41 -23.79
C PRO A 424 -5.65 0.50 -22.57
N PHE A 425 -4.98 0.00 -21.52
CA PHE A 425 -4.50 0.82 -20.42
C PHE A 425 -3.11 1.34 -20.78
N PRO A 426 -2.89 2.64 -20.97
CA PRO A 426 -1.56 3.15 -21.26
C PRO A 426 -0.63 2.98 -20.05
N ILE A 427 0.54 2.40 -20.27
CA ILE A 427 1.60 2.26 -19.27
C ILE A 427 2.76 3.16 -19.68
N LYS A 428 3.12 4.10 -18.82
CA LYS A 428 4.27 4.99 -19.03
C LYS A 428 5.50 4.55 -18.25
N TYR A 429 5.30 3.88 -17.12
CA TYR A 429 6.33 3.55 -16.15
C TYR A 429 6.29 2.06 -15.82
N VAL A 430 7.44 1.42 -15.91
CA VAL A 430 7.61 0.01 -15.55
C VAL A 430 8.79 -0.13 -14.60
N GLU A 431 8.52 -0.62 -13.40
CA GLU A 431 9.54 -0.99 -12.45
C GLU A 431 9.94 -2.44 -12.66
N ILE A 432 11.25 -2.69 -12.76
CA ILE A 432 11.80 -4.04 -12.99
C ILE A 432 12.29 -4.62 -11.66
N GLY A 433 11.41 -5.39 -11.01
CA GLY A 433 11.64 -5.99 -9.70
C GLY A 433 11.19 -5.12 -8.54
N ASN A 434 11.63 -5.49 -7.34
CA ASN A 434 11.48 -4.76 -6.09
C ASN A 434 12.67 -5.09 -5.20
N GLU A 435 13.31 -4.09 -4.60
CA GLU A 435 14.42 -4.28 -3.66
C GLU A 435 15.49 -5.30 -4.12
N ASP A 436 15.73 -5.36 -5.40
CA ASP A 436 16.65 -6.33 -6.04
C ASP A 436 18.12 -6.18 -5.61
N TRP A 437 18.44 -5.14 -4.84
CA TRP A 437 19.74 -5.01 -4.17
C TRP A 437 20.03 -6.15 -3.18
N PHE A 438 19.02 -6.89 -2.74
CA PHE A 438 19.21 -8.09 -1.92
C PHE A 438 19.88 -9.23 -2.67
N SER A 439 20.00 -9.17 -4.01
CA SER A 439 20.58 -10.24 -4.81
C SER A 439 21.60 -9.74 -5.83
N SER A 440 22.85 -10.22 -5.72
CA SER A 440 23.91 -9.91 -6.68
C SER A 440 23.58 -10.32 -8.13
N THR A 441 22.56 -11.17 -8.32
CA THR A 441 22.09 -11.60 -9.65
C THR A 441 21.38 -10.49 -10.41
N TYR A 442 21.02 -9.40 -9.76
CA TYR A 442 20.44 -8.23 -10.45
C TYR A 442 21.42 -7.67 -11.49
N SER A 443 22.71 -7.90 -11.32
CA SER A 443 23.75 -7.51 -12.29
C SER A 443 23.55 -8.07 -13.70
N TYR A 444 22.91 -9.26 -13.86
CA TYR A 444 22.53 -9.78 -15.18
C TYR A 444 21.03 -9.68 -15.46
N ARG A 445 20.18 -9.69 -14.42
CA ARG A 445 18.71 -9.67 -14.59
C ARG A 445 18.23 -8.31 -15.12
N TRP A 446 18.71 -7.21 -14.52
CA TRP A 446 18.38 -5.87 -14.97
C TRP A 446 18.71 -5.63 -16.46
N PRO A 447 19.97 -5.76 -16.93
CA PRO A 447 20.26 -5.49 -18.33
C PRO A 447 19.55 -6.42 -19.29
N TYR A 448 19.28 -7.67 -18.90
CA TYR A 448 18.55 -8.60 -19.74
C TYR A 448 17.10 -8.14 -19.96
N LEU A 449 16.40 -7.85 -18.88
CA LEU A 449 14.99 -7.43 -18.92
C LEU A 449 14.86 -6.03 -19.53
N TYR A 450 15.65 -5.07 -19.06
CA TYR A 450 15.64 -3.72 -19.60
C TYR A 450 15.82 -3.69 -21.12
N ASN A 451 16.83 -4.36 -21.64
CA ASN A 451 17.09 -4.35 -23.07
C ASN A 451 15.93 -4.97 -23.88
N GLY A 452 15.40 -6.10 -23.43
CA GLY A 452 14.28 -6.75 -24.12
C GLY A 452 12.98 -5.96 -24.07
N LEU A 453 12.68 -5.37 -22.92
CA LEU A 453 11.49 -4.53 -22.73
C LEU A 453 11.62 -3.20 -23.49
N LYS A 454 12.79 -2.57 -23.46
CA LYS A 454 13.05 -1.31 -24.17
C LYS A 454 13.04 -1.46 -25.69
N GLU A 455 13.45 -2.63 -26.21
CA GLU A 455 13.33 -2.96 -27.62
C GLU A 455 11.86 -3.07 -28.06
N ALA A 456 11.02 -3.70 -27.23
CA ALA A 456 9.59 -3.92 -27.51
C ALA A 456 8.73 -2.66 -27.27
N TYR A 457 9.02 -1.92 -26.20
CA TYR A 457 8.29 -0.75 -25.75
C TYR A 457 9.23 0.43 -25.48
N PRO A 458 9.76 1.09 -26.53
CA PRO A 458 10.80 2.13 -26.40
C PRO A 458 10.34 3.41 -25.69
N ASP A 459 9.04 3.69 -25.67
CA ASP A 459 8.47 4.90 -25.09
C ASP A 459 8.23 4.80 -23.58
N ILE A 460 8.31 3.60 -23.01
CA ILE A 460 8.21 3.40 -21.56
C ILE A 460 9.50 3.87 -20.89
N GLN A 461 9.36 4.56 -19.76
CA GLN A 461 10.45 4.85 -18.83
C GLN A 461 10.55 3.71 -17.82
N TYR A 462 11.75 3.16 -17.68
CA TYR A 462 12.00 2.00 -16.82
C TYR A 462 12.63 2.43 -15.51
N ILE A 463 12.22 1.76 -14.43
CA ILE A 463 12.66 2.02 -13.07
C ILE A 463 13.46 0.81 -12.59
N SER A 464 14.68 1.06 -12.11
CA SER A 464 15.56 0.03 -11.55
C SER A 464 15.40 0.02 -10.04
N SER A 465 15.18 -1.14 -9.46
CA SER A 465 15.10 -1.36 -8.01
C SER A 465 16.45 -1.62 -7.35
N ALA A 466 17.52 -0.95 -7.82
CA ALA A 466 18.86 -1.02 -7.25
C ALA A 466 18.98 -0.14 -6.00
N TYR A 467 19.96 -0.47 -5.14
CA TYR A 467 20.28 0.36 -3.99
C TYR A 467 20.94 1.69 -4.40
N ASP A 468 20.73 2.76 -3.64
CA ASP A 468 21.18 4.11 -3.96
C ASP A 468 22.71 4.30 -3.94
N GLU A 469 23.46 3.44 -3.28
CA GLU A 469 24.91 3.48 -3.19
C GLU A 469 25.61 2.54 -4.17
N ASN A 470 24.99 2.05 -5.19
CA ASN A 470 25.48 1.26 -6.35
C ASN A 470 26.83 0.49 -6.19
N GLU A 471 27.34 0.39 -4.99
CA GLU A 471 28.62 -0.30 -4.73
C GLU A 471 28.48 -1.83 -4.81
N TYR A 472 27.26 -2.34 -4.68
CA TYR A 472 27.05 -3.78 -4.52
C TYR A 472 26.89 -4.55 -5.83
N TYR A 473 26.35 -3.97 -6.90
CA TYR A 473 25.93 -4.78 -8.05
C TYR A 473 26.45 -4.35 -9.41
N ASN A 474 27.19 -3.26 -9.48
CA ASN A 474 27.81 -2.76 -10.72
C ASN A 474 26.86 -2.78 -11.93
N ILE A 475 25.60 -2.32 -11.73
CA ILE A 475 24.63 -2.16 -12.79
C ILE A 475 24.77 -0.77 -13.43
N SER A 476 24.43 -0.67 -14.71
CA SER A 476 24.36 0.59 -15.41
C SER A 476 22.89 0.92 -15.69
N ILE A 477 22.44 2.05 -15.17
CA ILE A 477 21.12 2.59 -15.47
C ILE A 477 21.32 3.69 -16.52
N PRO A 478 20.66 3.59 -17.69
CA PRO A 478 20.80 4.59 -18.75
C PRO A 478 20.26 5.96 -18.34
N ALA A 479 20.84 7.01 -18.93
CA ALA A 479 20.33 8.38 -18.77
C ALA A 479 18.85 8.48 -19.18
N GLY A 480 18.07 9.15 -18.38
CA GLY A 480 16.61 9.29 -18.58
C GLY A 480 15.78 8.12 -18.08
N GLU A 481 16.40 7.06 -17.57
CA GLU A 481 15.73 6.02 -16.78
C GLU A 481 15.80 6.38 -15.28
N VAL A 482 15.03 5.68 -14.44
CA VAL A 482 14.84 6.04 -13.03
C VAL A 482 15.53 5.01 -12.12
N TRP A 483 16.12 5.51 -11.08
CA TRP A 483 16.68 4.74 -9.98
C TRP A 483 15.74 4.83 -8.78
N ASP A 484 15.18 3.72 -8.36
CA ASP A 484 14.32 3.67 -7.19
C ASP A 484 15.15 3.54 -5.91
N THR A 485 14.77 4.34 -4.90
CA THR A 485 15.38 4.33 -3.56
C THR A 485 14.32 4.12 -2.50
N HIS A 486 14.67 3.37 -1.44
CA HIS A 486 13.79 3.13 -0.30
C HIS A 486 14.47 3.59 0.99
N HIS A 487 13.75 4.35 1.81
CA HIS A 487 14.26 4.90 3.08
C HIS A 487 13.28 4.70 4.22
N TYR A 488 13.58 3.71 5.06
CA TYR A 488 12.87 3.44 6.32
C TYR A 488 13.79 3.81 7.48
N GLU A 489 13.61 5.01 8.06
CA GLU A 489 14.64 5.63 8.87
C GLU A 489 14.09 6.30 10.13
N GLU A 490 14.99 6.91 10.92
CA GLU A 490 14.65 7.81 12.02
C GLU A 490 14.31 9.22 11.50
N PRO A 491 13.48 10.02 12.19
CA PRO A 491 13.20 11.41 11.80
C PRO A 491 14.45 12.24 11.57
N SER A 492 15.48 12.05 12.40
CA SER A 492 16.73 12.79 12.27
C SER A 492 17.51 12.47 10.97
N TYR A 493 17.33 11.28 10.40
CA TYR A 493 17.92 10.92 9.11
C TYR A 493 17.35 11.81 8.00
N PHE A 494 16.04 11.88 7.87
CA PHE A 494 15.36 12.68 6.86
C PHE A 494 15.70 14.16 6.97
N ILE A 495 15.79 14.68 8.21
CA ILE A 495 16.17 16.07 8.44
C ILE A 495 17.63 16.32 8.06
N ARG A 496 18.55 15.41 8.40
CA ARG A 496 19.98 15.56 8.06
C ARG A 496 20.26 15.48 6.56
N ASN A 497 19.43 14.73 5.85
CA ASN A 497 19.56 14.53 4.40
C ASN A 497 18.61 15.43 3.60
N PHE A 498 18.26 16.60 4.13
CA PHE A 498 17.34 17.55 3.48
C PHE A 498 17.79 17.99 2.07
N ASP A 499 19.07 17.88 1.76
CA ASP A 499 19.73 18.25 0.51
C ASP A 499 20.24 17.04 -0.29
N PHE A 500 19.78 15.82 0.04
CA PHE A 500 20.18 14.59 -0.63
C PHE A 500 20.03 14.68 -2.16
N TYR A 501 18.92 15.22 -2.62
CA TYR A 501 18.63 15.36 -4.05
C TYR A 501 19.29 16.56 -4.70
N ASP A 502 19.67 17.59 -3.94
CA ASP A 502 20.42 18.74 -4.45
C ASP A 502 21.78 18.32 -5.02
N HIS A 503 22.31 17.17 -4.58
CA HIS A 503 23.58 16.59 -5.00
C HIS A 503 23.44 15.31 -5.85
N TRP A 504 22.24 14.99 -6.33
CA TRP A 504 21.99 13.74 -7.05
C TRP A 504 22.87 13.56 -8.30
N GLN A 505 23.05 14.60 -9.10
CA GLN A 505 23.90 14.55 -10.29
C GLN A 505 25.37 14.27 -9.94
N GLU A 506 25.88 14.83 -8.86
CA GLU A 506 27.24 14.59 -8.38
C GLU A 506 27.38 13.15 -7.86
N ARG A 507 26.40 12.67 -7.11
CA ARG A 507 26.37 11.30 -6.57
C ARG A 507 26.37 10.25 -7.69
N THR A 508 25.68 10.51 -8.79
CA THR A 508 25.60 9.62 -9.96
C THR A 508 26.64 9.96 -11.03
N ASN A 509 27.68 10.73 -10.71
CA ASN A 509 28.73 11.14 -11.66
C ASN A 509 28.17 11.79 -12.94
N ASN A 510 27.10 12.57 -12.84
CA ASN A 510 26.41 13.20 -13.96
C ASN A 510 25.95 12.22 -15.03
N SER A 511 25.49 11.05 -14.63
CA SER A 511 25.02 10.00 -15.52
C SER A 511 23.73 10.36 -16.26
N GLY A 512 22.97 11.34 -15.76
CA GLY A 512 21.65 11.71 -16.25
C GLY A 512 20.55 10.73 -15.84
N VAL A 513 20.82 9.88 -14.85
CA VAL A 513 19.82 9.00 -14.24
C VAL A 513 18.92 9.84 -13.32
N GLU A 514 17.62 9.62 -13.44
CA GLU A 514 16.61 10.22 -12.57
C GLU A 514 16.42 9.37 -11.31
N VAL A 515 15.70 9.87 -10.30
CA VAL A 515 15.51 9.18 -9.03
C VAL A 515 14.05 9.18 -8.60
N SER A 516 13.62 8.07 -8.01
CA SER A 516 12.38 7.97 -7.27
C SER A 516 12.63 7.58 -5.81
N LEU A 517 11.66 7.91 -4.97
CA LEU A 517 11.55 7.47 -3.59
C LEU A 517 10.32 6.56 -3.52
N GLY A 518 10.51 5.31 -3.96
CA GLY A 518 9.42 4.35 -4.14
C GLY A 518 8.80 3.91 -2.83
N GLU A 519 9.60 3.89 -1.75
CA GLU A 519 9.12 3.58 -0.40
C GLU A 519 9.86 4.44 0.64
N TYR A 520 9.10 5.06 1.54
CA TYR A 520 9.69 5.77 2.68
C TYR A 520 8.72 5.90 3.84
N SER A 521 9.27 5.85 5.04
CA SER A 521 8.61 6.30 6.28
C SER A 521 9.60 6.45 7.43
N ALA A 522 9.28 7.33 8.37
CA ALA A 522 9.98 7.42 9.64
C ALA A 522 9.44 6.34 10.58
N ILE A 523 10.08 5.17 10.61
CA ILE A 523 9.55 3.96 11.26
C ILE A 523 9.73 3.92 12.77
N GLN A 524 10.65 4.66 13.32
CA GLN A 524 10.91 4.71 14.75
C GLN A 524 11.21 6.14 15.21
N ILE A 525 11.28 6.37 16.51
CA ILE A 525 11.78 7.62 17.07
C ILE A 525 13.30 7.63 17.06
N ASP A 526 13.90 8.83 17.09
CA ASP A 526 15.35 8.98 17.16
C ASP A 526 15.94 8.23 18.36
N THR A 527 16.97 7.45 18.12
CA THR A 527 17.74 6.75 19.13
C THR A 527 19.12 7.38 19.31
N PRO A 528 19.74 7.27 20.48
CA PRO A 528 21.10 7.80 20.68
C PRO A 528 22.15 7.16 19.78
N SER A 529 21.89 5.96 19.27
CA SER A 529 22.78 5.23 18.37
C SER A 529 22.62 5.62 16.91
N GLY A 530 21.49 6.21 16.50
CA GLY A 530 21.12 6.42 15.12
C GLY A 530 20.96 5.13 14.31
N ILE A 531 20.74 4.00 15.00
CA ILE A 531 20.59 2.70 14.36
C ILE A 531 19.09 2.38 14.25
N VAL A 532 18.67 2.16 13.02
CA VAL A 532 17.30 1.73 12.72
C VAL A 532 17.17 0.22 12.95
N ASN A 533 16.09 -0.18 13.57
CA ASN A 533 15.76 -1.58 13.74
C ASN A 533 14.67 -1.99 12.73
N TYR A 534 15.06 -2.71 11.71
CA TYR A 534 14.16 -3.21 10.67
C TYR A 534 13.42 -4.51 11.06
N SER A 535 13.69 -5.07 12.25
CA SER A 535 12.98 -6.26 12.72
C SER A 535 11.55 -5.91 13.11
N PHE A 536 10.59 -6.75 12.73
CA PHE A 536 9.21 -6.58 13.13
C PHE A 536 8.67 -7.88 13.77
N PRO A 537 7.84 -7.81 14.83
CA PRO A 537 7.53 -6.61 15.61
C PRO A 537 8.75 -6.12 16.41
N ALA A 538 9.05 -4.84 16.32
CA ALA A 538 10.13 -4.24 17.07
C ALA A 538 9.57 -3.27 18.11
N ASP A 539 10.10 -3.31 19.33
CA ASP A 539 9.72 -2.41 20.42
C ASP A 539 9.96 -0.92 20.09
N LEU A 540 10.76 -0.65 19.04
CA LEU A 540 11.14 0.70 18.63
C LEU A 540 10.26 1.27 17.51
N HIS A 541 9.57 0.43 16.74
CA HIS A 541 8.66 0.93 15.70
C HIS A 541 7.50 1.70 16.33
N ILE A 542 7.17 2.84 15.74
CA ILE A 542 5.98 3.59 16.14
C ILE A 542 4.74 2.94 15.50
N PHE A 543 3.62 2.98 16.20
CA PHE A 543 2.39 2.35 15.70
C PHE A 543 1.63 3.26 14.71
N TYR A 544 1.59 4.55 15.00
CA TYR A 544 1.03 5.56 14.11
C TYR A 544 2.10 6.60 13.79
N PRO A 545 2.19 7.11 12.55
CA PRO A 545 3.02 8.26 12.21
C PRO A 545 2.72 9.43 13.14
N ARG A 546 3.77 10.01 13.71
CA ARG A 546 3.68 11.16 14.61
C ARG A 546 3.94 12.47 13.88
N LEU A 547 3.69 13.59 14.52
CA LEU A 547 4.02 14.89 13.94
C LEU A 547 5.51 14.99 13.59
N VAL A 548 6.41 14.47 14.44
CA VAL A 548 7.86 14.45 14.14
C VAL A 548 8.17 13.67 12.86
N SER A 549 7.48 12.56 12.61
CA SER A 549 7.62 11.76 11.39
C SER A 549 7.21 12.60 10.18
N ALA A 550 6.00 13.15 10.20
CA ALA A 550 5.47 13.97 9.11
C ALA A 550 6.33 15.21 8.80
N LEU A 551 6.89 15.88 9.83
CA LEU A 551 7.77 17.02 9.63
C LEU A 551 9.10 16.60 9.01
N ALA A 552 9.69 15.50 9.46
CA ALA A 552 10.98 15.01 8.97
C ALA A 552 10.88 14.50 7.52
N GLU A 553 9.87 13.70 7.23
CA GLU A 553 9.52 13.24 5.88
C GLU A 553 9.26 14.44 4.96
N GLY A 554 8.51 15.43 5.45
CA GLY A 554 8.27 16.68 4.72
C GLY A 554 9.56 17.44 4.39
N VAL A 555 10.52 17.52 5.31
CA VAL A 555 11.83 18.15 5.06
C VAL A 555 12.55 17.45 3.90
N TYR A 556 12.53 16.13 3.87
CA TYR A 556 13.16 15.34 2.82
C TYR A 556 12.47 15.53 1.46
N LEU A 557 11.14 15.54 1.44
CA LEU A 557 10.35 15.79 0.23
C LEU A 557 10.48 17.21 -0.32
N LEU A 558 10.76 18.22 0.53
CA LEU A 558 11.11 19.55 0.05
C LEU A 558 12.36 19.51 -0.85
N GLY A 559 13.30 18.59 -0.57
CA GLY A 559 14.46 18.33 -1.41
C GLY A 559 14.08 17.81 -2.79
N MET A 560 13.14 16.88 -2.86
CA MET A 560 12.63 16.37 -4.15
C MET A 560 11.92 17.47 -4.94
N GLU A 561 11.08 18.27 -4.28
CA GLU A 561 10.34 19.35 -4.95
C GLU A 561 11.24 20.48 -5.42
N ARG A 562 12.41 20.70 -4.77
CA ARG A 562 13.44 21.64 -5.26
C ARG A 562 14.17 21.14 -6.50
N ASN A 563 14.23 19.81 -6.71
CA ASN A 563 15.03 19.15 -7.73
C ASN A 563 14.19 18.35 -8.75
N PRO A 564 13.16 18.97 -9.37
CA PRO A 564 12.24 18.26 -10.26
C PRO A 564 12.90 17.82 -11.57
N ASN A 565 14.10 18.28 -11.87
CA ASN A 565 14.89 17.86 -13.02
C ASN A 565 15.53 16.49 -12.84
N VAL A 566 15.55 15.96 -11.63
CA VAL A 566 16.07 14.62 -11.32
C VAL A 566 15.07 13.77 -10.54
N CYS A 567 14.19 14.35 -9.72
CA CYS A 567 13.23 13.64 -8.91
C CYS A 567 11.92 13.42 -9.67
N LYS A 568 11.43 12.19 -9.71
CA LYS A 568 10.21 11.82 -10.46
C LYS A 568 9.04 11.46 -9.56
N PHE A 569 9.25 10.55 -8.60
CA PHE A 569 8.18 9.91 -7.85
C PHE A 569 8.52 9.85 -6.36
N ALA A 570 7.50 9.98 -5.54
CA ALA A 570 7.56 9.70 -4.10
C ALA A 570 6.26 9.04 -3.64
N SER A 571 6.35 7.90 -2.96
CA SER A 571 5.22 7.20 -2.36
C SER A 571 5.56 6.72 -0.94
N PHE A 572 4.70 7.08 0.00
CA PHE A 572 4.81 6.59 1.38
C PHE A 572 4.48 5.09 1.44
N ALA A 573 5.22 4.35 2.22
CA ALA A 573 5.03 2.92 2.39
C ALA A 573 5.26 2.46 3.85
N PRO A 574 4.49 1.44 4.27
CA PRO A 574 3.28 0.92 3.63
C PRO A 574 2.10 1.89 3.69
N SER A 575 1.16 1.75 2.77
CA SER A 575 0.01 2.66 2.69
C SER A 575 -1.09 2.37 3.71
N LEU A 576 -1.32 1.09 4.04
CA LEU A 576 -2.49 0.62 4.77
C LEU A 576 -2.14 -0.37 5.88
N GLN A 577 -2.79 -0.23 7.03
CA GLN A 577 -2.61 -1.07 8.22
C GLN A 577 -3.96 -1.52 8.77
N ASP A 578 -4.24 -2.83 8.79
CA ASP A 578 -5.35 -3.35 9.59
C ASP A 578 -4.97 -3.34 11.07
N LEU A 579 -5.84 -2.73 11.91
CA LEU A 579 -5.61 -2.59 13.35
C LEU A 579 -5.72 -3.92 14.11
N ASN A 580 -6.33 -4.94 13.51
CA ASN A 580 -6.47 -6.26 14.12
C ASN A 580 -5.30 -7.18 13.80
N TRP A 581 -4.64 -6.97 12.65
CA TRP A 581 -3.52 -7.79 12.22
C TRP A 581 -2.59 -7.02 11.27
N TYR A 582 -1.33 -6.88 11.64
CA TYR A 582 -0.34 -6.12 10.88
C TYR A 582 1.04 -6.75 11.03
N ASN A 583 1.88 -6.60 10.01
CA ASN A 583 3.26 -7.10 9.99
C ASN A 583 4.31 -6.00 9.95
N TRP A 584 3.92 -4.76 9.70
CA TRP A 584 4.81 -3.61 9.65
C TRP A 584 4.07 -2.37 10.16
N THR A 585 4.79 -1.46 10.79
CA THR A 585 4.31 -0.14 11.20
C THR A 585 5.45 0.88 11.16
N PRO A 586 5.17 2.18 11.02
CA PRO A 586 3.84 2.80 10.85
C PRO A 586 3.38 2.77 9.40
N ASP A 587 2.07 2.84 9.21
CA ASP A 587 1.46 2.92 7.90
C ASP A 587 0.69 4.25 7.74
N MET A 588 0.43 4.67 6.50
CA MET A 588 -0.16 5.98 6.22
C MET A 588 -1.61 6.09 6.68
N ILE A 589 -2.41 5.04 6.47
CA ILE A 589 -3.81 4.94 6.88
C ILE A 589 -3.98 3.66 7.69
N ALA A 590 -4.53 3.77 8.89
CA ALA A 590 -4.92 2.62 9.71
C ALA A 590 -6.44 2.44 9.68
N PHE A 591 -6.92 1.20 9.68
CA PHE A 591 -8.34 0.87 9.55
C PHE A 591 -8.68 -0.42 10.30
N ASP A 592 -9.98 -0.68 10.48
CA ASP A 592 -10.55 -1.97 10.86
C ASP A 592 -11.87 -2.21 10.10
N ALA A 593 -12.69 -3.13 10.58
CA ALA A 593 -13.99 -3.41 9.95
C ALA A 593 -15.03 -2.29 10.07
N ASP A 594 -14.79 -1.28 10.92
CA ASP A 594 -15.66 -0.13 11.11
C ASP A 594 -15.11 1.07 10.30
N PRO A 595 -15.80 1.54 9.24
CA PRO A 595 -15.32 2.66 8.44
C PRO A 595 -15.08 3.95 9.24
N SER A 596 -15.76 4.13 10.38
CA SER A 596 -15.54 5.28 11.26
C SER A 596 -14.20 5.25 12.00
N HIS A 597 -13.51 4.11 11.96
CA HIS A 597 -12.18 3.90 12.53
C HIS A 597 -11.05 4.10 11.51
N THR A 598 -11.35 4.51 10.28
CA THR A 598 -10.32 4.82 9.28
C THR A 598 -9.54 6.07 9.68
N VAL A 599 -8.29 5.88 10.07
CA VAL A 599 -7.42 6.91 10.64
C VAL A 599 -6.47 7.44 9.59
N LEU A 600 -6.58 8.72 9.29
CA LEU A 600 -5.64 9.45 8.44
C LEU A 600 -4.49 9.96 9.31
N SER A 601 -3.28 9.43 9.11
CA SER A 601 -2.12 9.74 9.98
C SER A 601 -1.57 11.15 9.76
N ALA A 602 -0.60 11.54 10.59
CA ALA A 602 0.13 12.80 10.40
C ALA A 602 0.87 12.83 9.05
N SER A 603 1.46 11.70 8.63
CA SER A 603 2.14 11.57 7.34
C SER A 603 1.17 11.58 6.15
N TYR A 604 -0.05 11.04 6.30
CA TYR A 604 -1.11 11.22 5.29
C TYR A 604 -1.39 12.72 5.06
N TRP A 605 -1.58 13.50 6.12
CA TRP A 605 -1.88 14.92 6.02
C TRP A 605 -0.69 15.75 5.51
N GLN A 606 0.52 15.31 5.79
CA GLN A 606 1.73 15.91 5.21
C GLN A 606 1.73 15.70 3.69
N GLN A 607 1.52 14.46 3.22
CA GLN A 607 1.50 14.15 1.78
C GLN A 607 0.31 14.82 1.08
N TRP A 608 -0.85 14.87 1.72
CA TRP A 608 -2.02 15.62 1.24
C TRP A 608 -1.68 17.10 0.97
N LEU A 609 -1.00 17.76 1.91
CA LEU A 609 -0.56 19.15 1.73
C LEU A 609 0.42 19.32 0.56
N PHE A 610 1.34 18.38 0.38
CA PHE A 610 2.30 18.43 -0.70
C PHE A 610 1.64 18.25 -2.07
N ALA A 611 0.73 17.32 -2.20
CA ALA A 611 0.00 17.05 -3.43
C ALA A 611 -0.96 18.19 -3.81
N HIS A 612 -1.70 18.74 -2.83
CA HIS A 612 -2.68 19.81 -3.07
C HIS A 612 -2.05 21.16 -3.42
N TYR A 613 -0.84 21.42 -2.91
CA TYR A 613 -0.11 22.68 -3.11
C TYR A 613 1.17 22.48 -3.92
N ARG A 614 1.15 21.52 -4.85
CA ARG A 614 2.22 21.36 -5.83
C ARG A 614 2.10 22.45 -6.89
N GLY A 615 3.19 23.21 -7.14
CA GLY A 615 3.25 24.14 -8.27
C GLY A 615 3.61 23.43 -9.58
N HIS A 616 3.56 24.16 -10.68
CA HIS A 616 3.99 23.67 -11.99
C HIS A 616 5.48 23.88 -12.26
N GLU A 617 6.08 24.85 -11.56
CA GLU A 617 7.50 25.18 -11.70
C GLU A 617 8.09 25.56 -10.33
N THR A 618 9.32 25.15 -10.08
CA THR A 618 10.08 25.68 -8.94
C THR A 618 10.51 27.13 -9.18
N LEU A 619 10.60 27.91 -8.13
CA LEU A 619 11.06 29.29 -8.19
C LEU A 619 12.44 29.41 -7.56
N PRO A 620 13.35 30.21 -8.18
CA PRO A 620 14.61 30.56 -7.54
C PRO A 620 14.36 31.34 -6.25
N VAL A 621 14.97 30.89 -5.18
CA VAL A 621 14.89 31.55 -3.86
C VAL A 621 16.30 31.74 -3.32
N THR A 622 16.58 32.92 -2.83
CA THR A 622 17.80 33.21 -2.07
C THR A 622 17.42 33.63 -0.66
N ASN A 623 18.22 33.23 0.33
CA ASN A 623 18.10 33.76 1.66
C ASN A 623 19.36 34.57 2.04
N THR A 624 19.19 35.49 2.94
CA THR A 624 20.29 36.40 3.36
C THR A 624 21.20 35.77 4.41
N GLU A 625 20.71 34.75 5.07
CA GLU A 625 21.36 34.05 6.18
C GLU A 625 22.26 32.89 5.71
N GLY A 626 22.21 32.53 4.41
CA GLY A 626 22.90 31.38 3.84
C GLY A 626 21.93 30.19 3.66
N ASP A 627 22.26 29.03 4.18
CA ASP A 627 21.53 27.79 3.93
C ASP A 627 20.19 27.65 4.67
N PHE A 628 19.59 26.42 4.61
CA PHE A 628 18.31 26.05 5.24
C PHE A 628 18.40 26.01 6.78
N ASN A 629 18.63 27.12 7.41
CA ASN A 629 18.72 27.23 8.86
C ASN A 629 18.00 28.49 9.33
N PRO A 630 17.11 28.43 10.33
CA PRO A 630 16.59 27.23 11.02
C PRO A 630 15.35 26.63 10.38
N LEU A 631 14.88 27.12 9.24
CA LEU A 631 13.73 26.67 8.51
C LEU A 631 14.12 25.86 7.25
N PHE A 632 13.28 24.92 6.85
CA PHE A 632 13.37 24.22 5.56
C PHE A 632 12.23 24.70 4.67
N TRP A 633 12.51 24.92 3.38
CA TRP A 633 11.53 25.54 2.51
C TRP A 633 11.72 25.19 1.03
N VAL A 634 10.65 25.37 0.27
CA VAL A 634 10.63 25.42 -1.21
C VAL A 634 9.60 26.45 -1.64
N ALA A 635 9.83 27.09 -2.76
CA ALA A 635 8.84 27.94 -3.43
C ALA A 635 8.54 27.41 -4.83
N THR A 636 7.25 27.35 -5.17
CA THR A 636 6.76 26.92 -6.48
C THR A 636 5.68 27.86 -6.98
N ILE A 637 5.42 27.86 -8.29
CA ILE A 637 4.33 28.63 -8.90
C ILE A 637 3.32 27.72 -9.58
N ASP A 638 2.07 27.96 -9.29
CA ASP A 638 0.93 27.42 -10.04
C ASP A 638 0.49 28.45 -11.09
N ASN A 639 0.84 28.19 -12.35
CA ASN A 639 0.57 29.10 -13.45
C ASN A 639 -0.92 29.18 -13.79
N GLU A 640 -1.71 28.15 -13.49
CA GLU A 640 -3.15 28.11 -13.77
C GLU A 640 -3.92 28.97 -12.76
N LYS A 641 -3.58 28.81 -11.48
CA LYS A 641 -4.19 29.61 -10.39
C LYS A 641 -3.56 30.99 -10.25
N ASN A 642 -2.45 31.24 -10.93
CA ASN A 642 -1.63 32.45 -10.78
C ASN A 642 -1.26 32.67 -9.29
N ALA A 643 -0.74 31.62 -8.67
CA ALA A 643 -0.40 31.60 -7.24
C ALA A 643 1.02 31.08 -7.00
N VAL A 644 1.68 31.67 -6.00
CA VAL A 644 2.97 31.15 -5.49
C VAL A 644 2.71 30.40 -4.19
N TYR A 645 3.20 29.18 -4.12
CA TYR A 645 3.20 28.37 -2.90
C TYR A 645 4.60 28.42 -2.27
N VAL A 646 4.66 28.74 -0.98
CA VAL A 646 5.87 28.63 -0.17
C VAL A 646 5.59 27.62 0.94
N LYS A 647 6.21 26.46 0.83
CA LYS A 647 6.17 25.46 1.90
C LYS A 647 7.33 25.72 2.85
N VAL A 648 7.04 25.78 4.14
CA VAL A 648 8.04 26.05 5.19
C VAL A 648 7.83 25.09 6.35
N ILE A 649 8.89 24.40 6.75
CA ILE A 649 8.88 23.48 7.89
C ILE A 649 9.78 24.03 8.99
N ASN A 650 9.23 24.12 10.20
CA ASN A 650 9.95 24.47 11.42
C ASN A 650 10.00 23.23 12.33
N THR A 651 11.20 22.68 12.49
CA THR A 651 11.44 21.51 13.37
C THR A 651 11.86 21.91 14.80
N LEU A 652 12.03 23.23 15.08
CA LEU A 652 12.44 23.73 16.39
C LEU A 652 11.26 23.80 17.38
N ASN A 653 11.60 23.84 18.66
CA ASN A 653 10.66 24.02 19.76
C ASN A 653 10.23 25.49 19.99
N THR A 654 10.65 26.39 19.13
CA THR A 654 10.37 27.85 19.18
C THR A 654 9.88 28.33 17.83
N SER A 655 9.11 29.42 17.84
CA SER A 655 8.75 30.13 16.61
C SER A 655 9.97 30.80 16.00
N VAL A 656 9.97 30.87 14.67
CA VAL A 656 11.06 31.52 13.90
C VAL A 656 10.48 32.62 13.03
N PRO A 657 10.97 33.87 13.14
CA PRO A 657 10.52 34.95 12.28
C PRO A 657 10.91 34.70 10.82
N LEU A 658 9.92 34.77 9.94
CA LEU A 658 10.07 34.63 8.49
C LEU A 658 9.70 35.90 7.77
N THR A 659 10.54 36.32 6.84
CA THR A 659 10.25 37.38 5.87
C THR A 659 10.27 36.77 4.47
N VAL A 660 9.18 36.92 3.70
CA VAL A 660 9.11 36.54 2.29
C VAL A 660 9.03 37.80 1.43
N ASN A 661 10.00 37.97 0.58
CA ASN A 661 10.08 39.09 -0.38
C ASN A 661 9.78 38.58 -1.78
N MET A 662 8.87 39.29 -2.48
CA MET A 662 8.55 39.05 -3.88
C MET A 662 8.76 40.31 -4.71
N PRO A 663 9.18 40.19 -6.00
CA PRO A 663 9.48 41.36 -6.86
C PRO A 663 8.20 42.12 -7.27
N GLN A 664 7.03 41.60 -6.97
CA GLN A 664 5.73 42.19 -7.24
C GLN A 664 4.80 42.12 -6.06
N LYS A 665 3.74 42.91 -6.05
CA LYS A 665 2.68 42.83 -5.04
C LYS A 665 1.82 41.59 -5.30
N TYR A 666 1.46 40.90 -4.24
CA TYR A 666 0.42 39.87 -4.25
C TYR A 666 -0.93 40.47 -3.85
N GLN A 667 -2.01 39.87 -4.36
CA GLN A 667 -3.39 40.31 -4.14
C GLN A 667 -3.99 39.72 -2.86
N SER A 668 -3.59 38.49 -2.54
CA SER A 668 -4.08 37.74 -1.37
C SER A 668 -3.00 36.88 -0.78
N ILE A 669 -3.17 36.53 0.49
CA ILE A 669 -2.41 35.49 1.15
C ILE A 669 -3.34 34.58 1.93
N ASN A 670 -3.22 33.29 1.68
CA ASN A 670 -3.82 32.22 2.45
C ASN A 670 -2.71 31.37 3.09
N GLY A 671 -3.04 30.62 4.10
CA GLY A 671 -2.09 29.69 4.70
C GLY A 671 -2.77 28.51 5.33
N THR A 672 -2.09 27.38 5.28
CA THR A 672 -2.50 26.12 5.92
C THR A 672 -1.33 25.61 6.75
N ILE A 673 -1.63 25.16 7.98
CA ILE A 673 -0.64 24.63 8.92
C ILE A 673 -1.00 23.20 9.33
N LEU A 674 0.02 22.34 9.37
CA LEU A 674 -0.02 21.06 10.05
C LEU A 674 0.86 21.15 11.31
N THR A 675 0.28 20.95 12.48
CA THR A 675 0.94 21.02 13.78
C THR A 675 0.16 20.24 14.82
N GLY A 676 0.74 20.03 15.99
CA GLY A 676 0.13 19.36 17.13
C GLY A 676 0.56 20.02 18.47
N ALA A 677 0.16 19.42 19.57
CA ALA A 677 0.54 19.89 20.91
C ALA A 677 2.06 19.77 21.12
N ASP A 678 2.64 18.69 20.63
CA ASP A 678 4.09 18.42 20.63
C ASP A 678 4.49 17.50 19.46
N LEU A 679 5.77 17.15 19.36
CA LEU A 679 6.32 16.28 18.31
C LEU A 679 5.77 14.85 18.34
N ASN A 680 5.24 14.40 19.48
CA ASN A 680 4.68 13.07 19.63
C ASN A 680 3.16 13.00 19.36
N SER A 681 2.53 14.15 19.04
CA SER A 681 1.11 14.18 18.65
C SER A 681 0.85 13.30 17.44
N TYR A 682 -0.23 12.53 17.46
CA TYR A 682 -0.64 11.61 16.38
C TYR A 682 -2.16 11.41 16.37
N ASN A 683 -2.68 10.98 15.23
CA ASN A 683 -4.08 10.59 15.07
C ASN A 683 -4.25 9.10 15.37
N TYR A 684 -5.38 8.73 15.99
CA TYR A 684 -5.77 7.36 16.28
C TYR A 684 -7.30 7.24 16.36
N ILE A 685 -7.84 6.03 16.43
CA ILE A 685 -9.30 5.77 16.31
C ILE A 685 -10.18 6.62 17.24
N TYR A 686 -9.70 7.00 18.41
CA TYR A 686 -10.47 7.84 19.37
C TYR A 686 -10.17 9.33 19.28
N ASN A 687 -9.15 9.74 18.50
CA ASN A 687 -8.84 11.14 18.23
C ASN A 687 -8.19 11.27 16.85
N GLN A 688 -9.00 11.42 15.82
CA GLN A 688 -8.58 11.50 14.42
C GLN A 688 -8.25 12.92 13.95
N THR A 689 -8.30 13.92 14.83
CA THR A 689 -8.16 15.35 14.49
C THR A 689 -7.07 16.09 15.27
N GLU A 690 -6.19 15.37 15.95
CA GLU A 690 -5.08 15.97 16.70
C GLU A 690 -4.10 16.66 15.76
N VAL A 691 -3.68 15.95 14.70
CA VAL A 691 -2.75 16.42 13.70
C VAL A 691 -3.45 16.42 12.33
N VAL A 692 -4.08 17.54 12.00
CA VAL A 692 -4.78 17.76 10.72
C VAL A 692 -4.47 19.15 10.18
N PRO A 693 -4.56 19.39 8.87
CA PRO A 693 -4.40 20.71 8.28
C PRO A 693 -5.42 21.72 8.83
N LYS A 694 -4.94 22.88 9.22
CA LYS A 694 -5.78 23.97 9.75
C LYS A 694 -5.47 25.27 9.00
N PRO A 695 -6.46 26.12 8.70
CA PRO A 695 -6.21 27.42 8.09
C PRO A 695 -5.42 28.30 9.05
N ILE A 696 -4.45 29.07 8.52
CA ILE A 696 -3.71 30.07 9.28
C ILE A 696 -4.50 31.37 9.26
N ASN A 697 -4.71 31.96 10.44
CA ASN A 697 -5.33 33.26 10.54
C ASN A 697 -4.26 34.36 10.59
N PHE A 698 -4.09 35.07 9.48
CA PHE A 698 -3.11 36.17 9.35
C PHE A 698 -3.64 37.52 9.83
N THR A 699 -4.84 37.65 10.40
CA THR A 699 -5.43 38.94 10.83
C THR A 699 -4.58 39.71 11.85
N ASN A 700 -3.75 38.97 12.58
CA ASN A 700 -2.81 39.59 13.57
C ASN A 700 -1.35 39.54 13.08
N ALA A 701 -1.07 39.03 11.87
CA ALA A 701 0.26 39.10 11.31
C ALA A 701 0.50 40.52 10.74
N PRO A 702 1.61 41.20 11.06
CA PRO A 702 1.90 42.50 10.50
C PRO A 702 2.20 42.34 9.00
N VAL A 703 1.18 42.44 8.16
CA VAL A 703 1.34 42.54 6.72
C VAL A 703 1.78 44.00 6.44
N THR A 704 3.06 44.21 6.34
CA THR A 704 3.61 45.54 5.96
C THR A 704 3.67 45.61 4.44
N TYR A 705 2.73 46.32 3.83
CA TYR A 705 2.88 46.72 2.43
C TYR A 705 3.90 47.82 2.36
N SER A 706 5.10 47.53 1.89
CA SER A 706 6.06 48.60 1.51
C SER A 706 5.43 49.41 0.37
N SER A 707 5.60 50.74 0.41
CA SER A 707 5.17 51.63 -0.68
C SER A 707 5.93 51.44 -1.99
N SER A 708 6.92 50.54 -2.02
CA SER A 708 7.66 50.10 -3.20
C SER A 708 6.85 49.07 -3.98
N SER A 709 7.19 48.83 -5.25
CA SER A 709 6.55 47.86 -6.17
C SER A 709 6.62 46.42 -5.69
N ASN A 710 7.30 46.11 -4.60
CA ASN A 710 7.59 44.79 -4.09
C ASN A 710 6.63 44.40 -2.96
N GLY A 711 6.22 43.13 -2.91
CA GLY A 711 5.46 42.54 -1.81
C GLY A 711 6.42 41.99 -0.74
N THR A 712 6.20 42.37 0.52
CA THR A 712 6.90 41.77 1.66
C THR A 712 5.88 41.23 2.63
N PHE A 713 6.05 39.97 3.02
CA PHE A 713 5.25 39.31 4.03
C PHE A 713 6.12 38.93 5.22
N GLN A 714 5.65 39.19 6.42
CA GLN A 714 6.34 38.84 7.66
C GLN A 714 5.42 38.07 8.57
N TRP A 715 5.92 36.93 9.09
CA TRP A 715 5.17 36.05 9.96
C TRP A 715 6.11 35.21 10.83
N ASP A 716 5.67 34.91 12.05
CA ASP A 716 6.39 33.99 12.92
C ASP A 716 5.94 32.57 12.65
N VAL A 717 6.80 31.77 12.02
CA VAL A 717 6.53 30.35 11.74
C VAL A 717 6.45 29.59 13.06
N PRO A 718 5.31 29.00 13.41
CA PRO A 718 5.14 28.32 14.69
C PRO A 718 6.12 27.17 14.89
N ARG A 719 6.43 26.86 16.14
CA ARG A 719 7.21 25.68 16.49
C ARG A 719 6.55 24.40 15.94
N TYR A 720 7.36 23.42 15.60
CA TYR A 720 6.89 22.08 15.20
C TYR A 720 5.73 22.14 14.20
N SER A 721 5.99 22.73 13.04
CA SER A 721 4.94 22.95 12.06
C SER A 721 5.42 22.80 10.62
N LEU A 722 4.54 22.28 9.78
CA LEU A 722 4.60 22.38 8.34
C LEU A 722 3.58 23.43 7.91
N ASN A 723 4.00 24.39 7.12
CA ASN A 723 3.19 25.54 6.71
C ASN A 723 3.21 25.67 5.20
N VAL A 724 2.06 25.86 4.61
CA VAL A 724 1.91 26.24 3.20
C VAL A 724 1.36 27.65 3.15
N LEU A 725 2.12 28.57 2.56
CA LEU A 725 1.72 29.94 2.31
C LEU A 725 1.37 30.07 0.82
N GLU A 726 0.15 30.50 0.52
CA GLU A 726 -0.35 30.70 -0.84
C GLU A 726 -0.51 32.19 -1.11
N PHE A 727 0.28 32.71 -2.05
CA PHE A 727 0.24 34.10 -2.49
C PHE A 727 -0.45 34.20 -3.86
N GLY A 728 -1.65 34.77 -3.92
CA GLY A 728 -2.32 35.10 -5.19
C GLY A 728 -1.67 36.30 -5.85
N LEU A 729 -1.17 36.14 -7.08
CA LEU A 729 -0.44 37.16 -7.83
C LEU A 729 -1.34 38.13 -8.60
#